data_144910466014928e66881fde5eaa353f
#
_entry.id   144910466014928e66881fde5eaa353f
#
_cell.length_a   1.000
_cell.length_b   1.000
_cell.length_c   1.000
_cell.angle_alpha   90.00
_cell.angle_beta   90.00
_cell.angle_gamma   90.00
#
_symmetry.space_group_name_H-M   'P 1'
#
loop_
_entity.id
_entity.type
_entity.pdbx_description
1 polymer ?
#
loop_
_entity_poly.entity_id
_entity_poly.type
_entity_poly.pdbx_seq_one_letter_code
_entity_poly.pdbx_strand_id
1 'polypeptide(L)'
;VTGKDTLLDDFCDLAPWQAIAPGAARLKLRHARDGDGCVLHLDYDLAGGGFVIARRALALTLPEDYAFTLERRGHGGQHIVEFKLVDDSLANVWRLRDEHFALGAEWTPWHIAARDIIYAWGARRTRRLAHCDALEIAVVGSGRGTLSLRNLRLCDLGYDATPRVRASSAEAAHPAIEVLGDDPRHWRSAAIGEQTLTLDFGRERAFSAVHIDWLRDALPVAHAIDVRDADGTWQCRHHSEQRPGPRSTVLLPDTRSSGLRLRVDGGAARAAVRHIGFAPWYYAPNLYDGLASMALEAAPGVYPKALREQQSYWTVTGAAAGSGVALINTEGLVEVDGGDFAVEPFVAAGATLFTWADVKLEAALEDDCLPLPRVRWCGPGFTLDIAPVMLGSGDDSALDVRYRLSHHGSTPETFALELAVRPFLVTPIWQQWQGHGGIAPLHHLAVDGGGLTVNHARRLAVTPAADAVVAERDAGESLLEALRGAQGVVAREVEDDAGLASAGLVFRRTLGAGQSVDIHARVTAGGVRNACTDAGLAHARAADEWRSRLGVAPLRLPAAQRAPVLTLLTAAAHILVNRRDARLQPGPRRYTRAYLRDAVGMGTALARLGMVEPLKRLLDWYGPFQRDDGELPDCVDDDGAEWLPEYDAYGQYLHGVAEALRLAPDPAFLARQWPRAQRVLARLESLRARRLDEQYRDTACFGLLPESMSHEGYMAQPVHAYWDDFWALRGLRDVAWLAAQAGDEHEARRIAALAVEFRTDLHASLARSMATHGIDFIPGSVELGDFDATAIAIALTVADDGDGLPRAALDATFDRYLAIRAERSDSTRWSNYSAYEIRIVGALLRLGRRDDALAVLHALLADCRPAAWRQWPEQSWRDYDAPAFLGDLPHSWIGAEYIHALTSAFAYEHHDDASLVLAAGVDGAWLHDEGVTVTALATHHGPLSYRLRRLDAQRVEMHVDAGITLPAGGLVLRPPLPAPLRALTVNGIARHDFDQASWRCHALPAHIVFVCGDQP
;
A
#
# COMPACT_ATOMS: atom_id res chain seq x y z
N VAL A 1 42.60 -0.92 -12.73
CA VAL A 1 41.78 -2.08 -12.34
C VAL A 1 42.63 -3.33 -12.55
N THR A 2 43.11 -3.96 -11.49
CA THR A 2 43.99 -5.14 -11.55
C THR A 2 43.23 -6.42 -11.17
N GLY A 3 41.95 -6.50 -11.52
CA GLY A 3 41.13 -7.70 -11.38
C GLY A 3 41.37 -8.70 -12.53
N LYS A 4 40.88 -9.94 -12.38
CA LYS A 4 40.88 -10.92 -13.44
C LYS A 4 39.85 -10.53 -14.48
N ASP A 5 40.28 -10.05 -15.63
CA ASP A 5 39.44 -9.54 -16.71
C ASP A 5 39.16 -10.67 -17.72
N THR A 6 37.90 -11.01 -17.92
CA THR A 6 37.43 -12.09 -18.78
C THR A 6 36.59 -11.52 -19.92
N LEU A 7 37.02 -11.72 -21.16
CA LEU A 7 36.24 -11.39 -22.34
C LEU A 7 35.04 -12.36 -22.42
N LEU A 8 33.83 -11.81 -22.36
CA LEU A 8 32.58 -12.58 -22.44
C LEU A 8 32.09 -12.67 -23.89
N ASP A 9 32.24 -11.56 -24.64
CA ASP A 9 31.81 -11.50 -26.03
C ASP A 9 32.63 -10.47 -26.82
N ASP A 10 33.14 -10.89 -27.95
CA ASP A 10 33.77 -10.01 -28.94
C ASP A 10 32.81 -9.59 -30.08
N PHE A 11 31.57 -10.11 -30.03
CA PHE A 11 30.50 -9.90 -31.01
C PHE A 11 30.82 -10.35 -32.46
N CYS A 12 31.79 -11.23 -32.64
CA CYS A 12 32.08 -11.80 -33.94
C CYS A 12 31.13 -12.92 -34.36
N ASP A 13 30.48 -13.55 -33.39
CA ASP A 13 29.43 -14.57 -33.60
C ASP A 13 28.12 -14.09 -32.91
N LEU A 14 27.06 -13.93 -33.69
CA LEU A 14 25.74 -13.55 -33.17
C LEU A 14 24.80 -14.73 -32.90
N ALA A 15 25.21 -15.96 -33.15
CA ALA A 15 24.37 -17.13 -32.91
C ALA A 15 23.85 -17.24 -31.48
N PRO A 16 24.60 -16.82 -30.41
CA PRO A 16 24.10 -16.81 -29.05
C PRO A 16 23.12 -15.67 -28.73
N TRP A 17 22.92 -14.71 -29.65
CA TRP A 17 22.08 -13.53 -29.43
C TRP A 17 20.72 -13.69 -30.07
N GLN A 18 19.67 -13.34 -29.32
CA GLN A 18 18.27 -13.35 -29.76
C GLN A 18 17.73 -11.92 -29.79
N ALA A 19 17.06 -11.54 -30.89
CA ALA A 19 16.30 -10.32 -31.01
C ALA A 19 14.86 -10.54 -30.52
N ILE A 20 14.38 -9.72 -29.58
CA ILE A 20 13.02 -9.75 -29.04
C ILE A 20 12.43 -8.35 -29.24
N ALA A 21 11.30 -8.27 -29.94
CA ALA A 21 10.60 -7.02 -30.24
C ALA A 21 9.10 -7.28 -30.19
N PRO A 22 8.41 -7.00 -29.08
CA PRO A 22 6.98 -7.17 -28.95
C PRO A 22 6.19 -6.06 -29.66
N GLY A 23 4.94 -6.37 -30.02
CA GLY A 23 4.01 -5.42 -30.65
C GLY A 23 4.50 -4.90 -32.01
N ALA A 24 4.43 -3.59 -32.18
CA ALA A 24 4.85 -2.90 -33.40
C ALA A 24 6.35 -2.61 -33.47
N ALA A 25 7.08 -2.82 -32.38
CA ALA A 25 8.52 -2.59 -32.33
C ALA A 25 9.28 -3.57 -33.24
N ARG A 26 10.44 -3.18 -33.69
CA ARG A 26 11.33 -4.01 -34.55
C ARG A 26 12.76 -3.91 -34.05
N LEU A 27 13.46 -5.04 -34.05
CA LEU A 27 14.88 -5.13 -33.72
C LEU A 27 15.59 -6.02 -34.75
N LYS A 28 16.68 -5.51 -35.31
CA LYS A 28 17.59 -6.26 -36.13
C LYS A 28 18.97 -6.24 -35.51
N LEU A 29 19.50 -7.41 -35.18
CA LEU A 29 20.89 -7.59 -34.78
C LEU A 29 21.75 -7.85 -36.00
N ARG A 30 22.87 -7.15 -36.09
CA ARG A 30 23.91 -7.38 -37.12
C ARG A 30 25.28 -7.15 -36.49
N HIS A 31 26.27 -7.81 -36.99
CA HIS A 31 27.64 -7.53 -36.68
C HIS A 31 28.37 -6.87 -37.87
N ALA A 32 29.37 -6.12 -37.56
CA ALA A 32 30.29 -5.56 -38.54
C ALA A 32 31.72 -5.55 -37.97
N ARG A 33 32.74 -5.56 -38.86
CA ARG A 33 34.13 -5.32 -38.46
C ARG A 33 34.38 -3.83 -38.37
N ASP A 34 35.08 -3.41 -37.29
CA ASP A 34 35.54 -2.03 -37.07
C ASP A 34 36.99 -2.10 -36.60
N GLY A 35 37.94 -1.88 -37.54
CA GLY A 35 39.36 -2.18 -37.33
C GLY A 35 39.61 -3.68 -37.13
N ASP A 36 40.34 -4.02 -36.08
CA ASP A 36 40.69 -5.42 -35.76
C ASP A 36 39.61 -6.14 -34.94
N GLY A 37 38.47 -5.46 -34.56
CA GLY A 37 37.41 -5.98 -33.70
C GLY A 37 36.07 -6.16 -34.43
N CYS A 38 35.13 -6.81 -33.75
CA CYS A 38 33.74 -6.91 -34.18
C CYS A 38 32.86 -5.98 -33.35
N VAL A 39 31.74 -5.56 -33.92
CA VAL A 39 30.75 -4.67 -33.33
C VAL A 39 29.38 -5.28 -33.48
N LEU A 40 28.62 -5.39 -32.39
CA LEU A 40 27.19 -5.67 -32.40
C LEU A 40 26.44 -4.39 -32.66
N HIS A 41 25.56 -4.33 -33.63
CA HIS A 41 24.60 -3.27 -33.87
C HIS A 41 23.19 -3.75 -33.56
N LEU A 42 22.50 -2.99 -32.69
CA LEU A 42 21.08 -3.09 -32.42
C LEU A 42 20.39 -1.98 -33.26
N ASP A 43 19.89 -2.33 -34.44
CA ASP A 43 19.10 -1.41 -35.26
C ASP A 43 17.63 -1.57 -34.83
N TYR A 44 17.06 -0.55 -34.21
CA TYR A 44 15.73 -0.62 -33.62
C TYR A 44 14.76 0.42 -34.18
N ASP A 45 13.48 0.05 -34.18
CA ASP A 45 12.33 0.91 -34.42
C ASP A 45 11.32 0.63 -33.31
N LEU A 46 11.13 1.61 -32.42
CA LEU A 46 10.23 1.51 -31.27
C LEU A 46 8.81 1.99 -31.57
N ALA A 47 8.56 2.35 -32.86
CA ALA A 47 7.31 2.90 -33.33
C ALA A 47 6.87 4.15 -32.51
N GLY A 48 5.60 4.24 -32.08
CA GLY A 48 5.05 5.33 -31.27
C GLY A 48 5.31 5.19 -29.76
N GLY A 49 5.93 4.07 -29.34
CA GLY A 49 6.26 3.72 -27.96
C GLY A 49 6.43 2.21 -27.84
N GLY A 50 7.44 1.74 -27.12
CA GLY A 50 7.69 0.33 -26.95
C GLY A 50 9.10 0.02 -26.48
N PHE A 51 9.48 -1.25 -26.56
CA PHE A 51 10.82 -1.69 -26.19
C PHE A 51 11.31 -2.81 -27.11
N VAL A 52 12.63 -2.97 -27.15
CA VAL A 52 13.30 -4.10 -27.79
C VAL A 52 14.38 -4.65 -26.87
N ILE A 53 14.67 -5.96 -27.00
CA ILE A 53 15.68 -6.65 -26.19
C ILE A 53 16.61 -7.46 -27.08
N ALA A 54 17.91 -7.24 -26.91
CA ALA A 54 18.93 -8.18 -27.36
C ALA A 54 19.30 -9.08 -26.18
N ARG A 55 18.95 -10.36 -26.27
CA ARG A 55 19.21 -11.37 -25.23
C ARG A 55 20.31 -12.29 -25.63
N ARG A 56 21.24 -12.56 -24.72
CA ARG A 56 22.24 -13.59 -24.83
C ARG A 56 22.08 -14.64 -23.74
N ALA A 57 21.89 -15.90 -24.13
CA ALA A 57 21.98 -17.01 -23.18
C ALA A 57 23.45 -17.15 -22.74
N LEU A 58 23.70 -17.04 -21.42
CA LEU A 58 25.04 -17.01 -20.85
C LEU A 58 25.00 -17.44 -19.38
N ALA A 59 25.23 -18.73 -19.12
CA ALA A 59 25.37 -19.22 -17.75
C ALA A 59 26.68 -18.66 -17.13
N LEU A 60 26.55 -17.74 -16.16
CA LEU A 60 27.67 -17.01 -15.61
C LEU A 60 27.63 -17.01 -14.09
N THR A 61 28.71 -17.53 -13.47
CA THR A 61 28.92 -17.33 -12.02
C THR A 61 29.59 -15.99 -11.80
N LEU A 62 28.93 -15.13 -11.00
CA LEU A 62 29.37 -13.78 -10.74
C LEU A 62 30.27 -13.73 -9.50
N PRO A 63 31.44 -13.05 -9.57
CA PRO A 63 32.27 -12.78 -8.40
C PRO A 63 31.53 -12.03 -7.29
N GLU A 64 32.11 -11.91 -6.13
CA GLU A 64 31.53 -11.16 -5.01
C GLU A 64 31.43 -9.66 -5.30
N ASP A 65 32.48 -9.08 -5.87
CA ASP A 65 32.51 -7.72 -6.40
C ASP A 65 32.97 -7.81 -7.85
N TYR A 66 32.22 -7.21 -8.76
CA TYR A 66 32.49 -7.29 -10.20
C TYR A 66 32.03 -6.03 -10.93
N ALA A 67 32.51 -5.86 -12.16
CA ALA A 67 31.95 -4.92 -13.12
C ALA A 67 31.88 -5.55 -14.50
N PHE A 68 30.84 -5.23 -15.26
CA PHE A 68 30.86 -5.39 -16.70
C PHE A 68 31.45 -4.15 -17.33
N THR A 69 32.30 -4.34 -18.35
CA THR A 69 32.85 -3.24 -19.15
C THR A 69 32.62 -3.54 -20.63
N LEU A 70 32.18 -2.54 -21.34
CA LEU A 70 32.03 -2.56 -22.79
C LEU A 70 32.15 -1.14 -23.33
N GLU A 71 32.24 -1.00 -24.64
CA GLU A 71 32.22 0.31 -25.29
C GLU A 71 30.91 0.46 -26.07
N ARG A 72 30.39 1.66 -26.11
CA ARG A 72 29.13 2.01 -26.77
C ARG A 72 29.26 3.23 -27.66
N ARG A 73 28.52 3.23 -28.78
CA ARG A 73 28.23 4.40 -29.61
C ARG A 73 26.87 4.20 -30.30
N GLY A 74 26.33 5.26 -30.90
CA GLY A 74 25.14 5.09 -31.72
C GLY A 74 24.52 6.42 -32.12
N HIS A 75 23.32 6.33 -32.67
CA HIS A 75 22.48 7.46 -33.04
C HIS A 75 21.02 7.13 -32.79
N GLY A 76 20.24 8.14 -32.48
CA GLY A 76 18.83 8.03 -32.11
C GLY A 76 18.44 9.17 -31.19
N GLY A 77 17.24 9.16 -30.70
CA GLY A 77 16.78 10.08 -29.65
C GLY A 77 17.35 9.74 -28.28
N GLN A 78 16.86 10.44 -27.25
CA GLN A 78 17.09 10.04 -25.86
C GLN A 78 16.20 8.85 -25.54
N HIS A 79 16.78 7.78 -25.04
CA HIS A 79 16.09 6.53 -24.73
C HIS A 79 16.44 6.09 -23.31
N ILE A 80 15.59 5.19 -22.77
CA ILE A 80 15.93 4.40 -21.60
C ILE A 80 16.69 3.17 -22.10
N VAL A 81 17.87 2.90 -21.53
CA VAL A 81 18.62 1.68 -21.78
C VAL A 81 18.74 0.88 -20.49
N GLU A 82 18.45 -0.42 -20.59
CA GLU A 82 18.59 -1.33 -19.47
C GLU A 82 19.63 -2.41 -19.79
N PHE A 83 20.55 -2.62 -18.85
CA PHE A 83 21.42 -3.78 -18.81
C PHE A 83 20.87 -4.74 -17.76
N LYS A 84 20.45 -5.94 -18.18
CA LYS A 84 19.75 -6.90 -17.32
C LYS A 84 20.52 -8.19 -17.18
N LEU A 85 20.45 -8.77 -15.99
CA LEU A 85 20.84 -10.13 -15.69
C LEU A 85 19.59 -10.91 -15.29
N VAL A 86 19.46 -12.11 -15.85
CA VAL A 86 18.24 -12.92 -15.73
C VAL A 86 18.63 -14.34 -15.30
N ASP A 87 17.87 -14.94 -14.38
CA ASP A 87 18.11 -16.32 -13.95
C ASP A 87 17.50 -17.36 -14.90
N ASP A 88 17.69 -18.65 -14.58
CA ASP A 88 17.25 -19.81 -15.36
C ASP A 88 15.73 -19.85 -15.60
N SER A 89 14.94 -19.32 -14.71
CA SER A 89 13.48 -19.21 -14.86
C SER A 89 13.05 -18.14 -15.85
N LEU A 90 13.93 -17.21 -16.21
CA LEU A 90 13.67 -15.97 -16.94
C LEU A 90 12.62 -15.05 -16.29
N ALA A 91 12.23 -15.38 -15.07
CA ALA A 91 11.22 -14.66 -14.30
C ALA A 91 11.82 -13.69 -13.27
N ASN A 92 13.06 -13.90 -12.85
CA ASN A 92 13.75 -13.02 -11.92
C ASN A 92 14.79 -12.17 -12.67
N VAL A 93 14.69 -10.87 -12.50
CA VAL A 93 15.49 -9.88 -13.24
C VAL A 93 16.14 -8.90 -12.31
N TRP A 94 17.43 -8.67 -12.53
CA TRP A 94 18.22 -7.59 -11.95
C TRP A 94 18.68 -6.67 -13.07
N ARG A 95 18.69 -5.36 -12.85
CA ARG A 95 19.04 -4.40 -13.91
C ARG A 95 19.74 -3.15 -13.42
N LEU A 96 20.61 -2.63 -14.28
CA LEU A 96 20.89 -1.19 -14.35
C LEU A 96 19.90 -0.57 -15.33
N ARG A 97 19.25 0.55 -14.96
CA ARG A 97 18.37 1.33 -15.83
C ARG A 97 18.88 2.77 -15.92
N ASP A 98 19.25 3.18 -17.13
CA ASP A 98 19.64 4.54 -17.44
C ASP A 98 18.50 5.24 -18.20
N GLU A 99 17.82 6.17 -17.54
CA GLU A 99 16.64 6.85 -18.06
C GLU A 99 16.99 8.01 -19.02
N HIS A 100 18.23 8.43 -19.01
CA HIS A 100 18.72 9.54 -19.83
C HIS A 100 19.86 9.13 -20.76
N PHE A 101 19.84 7.89 -21.22
CA PHE A 101 20.89 7.32 -22.04
C PHE A 101 21.05 8.08 -23.36
N ALA A 102 22.14 8.85 -23.48
CA ALA A 102 22.46 9.58 -24.66
C ALA A 102 23.43 8.79 -25.57
N LEU A 103 23.08 8.67 -26.85
CA LEU A 103 23.92 8.03 -27.85
C LEU A 103 24.75 9.08 -28.58
N GLY A 104 26.07 8.91 -28.60
CA GLY A 104 27.02 9.69 -29.36
C GLY A 104 27.63 8.91 -30.53
N ALA A 105 28.19 9.61 -31.52
CA ALA A 105 28.85 9.00 -32.67
C ALA A 105 30.23 8.36 -32.33
N GLU A 106 30.84 8.82 -31.25
CA GLU A 106 32.12 8.36 -30.79
C GLU A 106 32.01 7.18 -29.83
N TRP A 107 32.99 6.30 -29.81
CA TRP A 107 33.07 5.21 -28.84
C TRP A 107 33.30 5.78 -27.43
N THR A 108 32.42 5.41 -26.51
CA THR A 108 32.53 5.76 -25.09
C THR A 108 32.51 4.48 -24.24
N PRO A 109 33.35 4.41 -23.18
CA PRO A 109 33.31 3.27 -22.27
C PRO A 109 31.97 3.26 -21.49
N TRP A 110 31.45 2.05 -21.30
CA TRP A 110 30.30 1.81 -20.42
C TRP A 110 30.75 0.85 -19.33
N HIS A 111 30.77 1.35 -18.09
CA HIS A 111 31.15 0.59 -16.91
C HIS A 111 29.90 0.36 -16.07
N ILE A 112 29.62 -0.88 -15.72
CA ILE A 112 28.42 -1.32 -15.00
C ILE A 112 28.92 -2.12 -13.79
N ALA A 113 28.93 -1.48 -12.62
CA ALA A 113 29.35 -2.16 -11.39
C ALA A 113 28.24 -3.04 -10.83
N ALA A 114 28.62 -4.08 -10.09
CA ALA A 114 27.68 -4.99 -9.43
C ALA A 114 26.61 -4.27 -8.62
N ARG A 115 26.97 -3.17 -7.93
CA ARG A 115 26.08 -2.35 -7.10
C ARG A 115 25.08 -1.53 -7.89
N ASP A 116 25.31 -1.29 -9.18
CA ASP A 116 24.41 -0.54 -10.06
C ASP A 116 23.30 -1.44 -10.62
N ILE A 117 23.47 -2.76 -10.47
CA ILE A 117 22.53 -3.78 -10.93
C ILE A 117 21.62 -4.17 -9.77
N ILE A 118 20.44 -3.58 -9.71
CA ILE A 118 19.48 -3.78 -8.63
C ILE A 118 18.40 -4.79 -9.04
N TYR A 119 17.81 -5.47 -8.05
CA TYR A 119 16.64 -6.33 -8.28
C TYR A 119 15.48 -5.52 -8.87
N ALA A 120 14.91 -5.99 -9.97
CA ALA A 120 13.81 -5.35 -10.67
C ALA A 120 12.46 -6.03 -10.39
N TRP A 121 12.36 -7.33 -10.66
CA TRP A 121 11.14 -8.12 -10.39
C TRP A 121 11.42 -9.62 -10.40
N GLY A 122 10.50 -10.41 -9.85
CA GLY A 122 10.53 -11.87 -9.79
C GLY A 122 10.17 -12.42 -8.43
N ALA A 123 10.27 -13.72 -8.25
CA ALA A 123 10.00 -14.39 -6.97
C ALA A 123 11.22 -14.43 -6.03
N ARG A 124 12.44 -14.29 -6.58
CA ARG A 124 13.69 -14.34 -5.81
C ARG A 124 14.22 -12.94 -5.53
N ARG A 125 13.90 -12.42 -4.38
CA ARG A 125 14.39 -11.12 -3.93
C ARG A 125 15.74 -11.28 -3.22
N THR A 126 16.84 -11.36 -3.98
CA THR A 126 18.20 -11.40 -3.42
C THR A 126 18.92 -10.09 -3.69
N ARG A 127 19.67 -9.59 -2.68
CA ARG A 127 20.50 -8.38 -2.82
C ARG A 127 21.73 -8.61 -3.68
N ARG A 128 22.20 -9.85 -3.73
CA ARG A 128 23.32 -10.28 -4.56
C ARG A 128 22.85 -11.36 -5.52
N LEU A 129 23.07 -11.11 -6.81
CA LEU A 129 22.98 -12.14 -7.81
C LEU A 129 24.34 -12.87 -7.89
N ALA A 130 24.34 -14.16 -7.56
CA ALA A 130 25.55 -14.99 -7.60
C ALA A 130 25.69 -15.75 -8.94
N HIS A 131 24.59 -15.91 -9.67
CA HIS A 131 24.54 -16.61 -10.94
C HIS A 131 23.45 -16.01 -11.82
N CYS A 132 23.72 -15.91 -13.13
CA CYS A 132 22.72 -15.58 -14.12
C CYS A 132 22.82 -16.53 -15.32
N ASP A 133 21.71 -16.71 -16.04
CA ASP A 133 21.59 -17.61 -17.20
C ASP A 133 21.38 -16.86 -18.52
N ALA A 134 21.04 -15.55 -18.40
CA ALA A 134 20.98 -14.68 -19.56
C ALA A 134 21.41 -13.26 -19.21
N LEU A 135 21.98 -12.58 -20.23
CA LEU A 135 22.25 -11.16 -20.24
C LEU A 135 21.37 -10.50 -21.28
N GLU A 136 20.73 -9.39 -20.93
CA GLU A 136 19.86 -8.63 -21.83
C GLU A 136 20.26 -7.17 -21.90
N ILE A 137 20.19 -6.61 -23.10
CA ILE A 137 20.30 -5.18 -23.35
C ILE A 137 18.98 -4.73 -23.96
N ALA A 138 18.24 -3.90 -23.24
CA ALA A 138 16.95 -3.39 -23.67
C ALA A 138 17.04 -1.90 -24.00
N VAL A 139 16.32 -1.49 -25.05
CA VAL A 139 16.10 -0.10 -25.42
C VAL A 139 14.60 0.17 -25.34
N VAL A 140 14.21 1.19 -24.57
CA VAL A 140 12.82 1.54 -24.30
C VAL A 140 12.58 3.01 -24.66
N GLY A 141 11.44 3.32 -25.26
CA GLY A 141 11.07 4.68 -25.68
C GLY A 141 10.30 4.70 -26.98
N SER A 142 10.53 5.72 -27.81
CA SER A 142 9.88 5.89 -29.11
C SER A 142 10.91 6.28 -30.19
N GLY A 143 10.55 6.05 -31.47
CA GLY A 143 11.38 6.40 -32.60
C GLY A 143 12.39 5.32 -33.02
N ARG A 144 13.39 5.69 -33.79
CA ARG A 144 14.36 4.80 -34.42
C ARG A 144 15.78 5.16 -34.04
N GLY A 145 16.65 4.15 -34.02
CA GLY A 145 18.07 4.38 -33.77
C GLY A 145 18.90 3.14 -33.93
N THR A 146 20.21 3.29 -33.66
CA THR A 146 21.18 2.20 -33.63
C THR A 146 22.03 2.37 -32.37
N LEU A 147 22.06 1.34 -31.52
CA LEU A 147 23.03 1.16 -30.46
C LEU A 147 24.10 0.17 -30.93
N SER A 148 25.36 0.58 -30.84
CA SER A 148 26.53 -0.22 -31.24
C SER A 148 27.36 -0.54 -30.03
N LEU A 149 27.77 -1.79 -29.87
CA LEU A 149 28.50 -2.31 -28.72
C LEU A 149 29.71 -3.11 -29.15
N ARG A 150 30.80 -3.06 -28.36
CA ARG A 150 31.98 -3.92 -28.53
C ARG A 150 32.65 -4.25 -27.21
N ASN A 151 33.43 -5.34 -27.17
CA ASN A 151 34.30 -5.73 -26.07
C ASN A 151 33.59 -5.95 -24.74
N LEU A 152 32.54 -6.78 -24.68
CA LEU A 152 31.87 -7.12 -23.45
C LEU A 152 32.78 -7.97 -22.55
N ARG A 153 33.12 -7.47 -21.37
CA ARG A 153 34.01 -8.14 -20.41
C ARG A 153 33.37 -8.17 -19.04
N LEU A 154 33.77 -9.17 -18.25
CA LEU A 154 33.52 -9.26 -16.83
C LEU A 154 34.85 -9.07 -16.06
N CYS A 155 34.91 -8.06 -15.20
CA CYS A 155 36.07 -7.77 -14.37
C CYS A 155 35.78 -8.24 -12.95
N ASP A 156 36.59 -9.16 -12.39
CA ASP A 156 36.52 -9.56 -11.00
C ASP A 156 37.26 -8.51 -10.14
N LEU A 157 36.52 -7.82 -9.28
CA LEU A 157 37.01 -6.78 -8.39
C LEU A 157 37.18 -7.25 -6.95
N GLY A 158 36.89 -8.54 -6.69
CA GLY A 158 36.93 -9.15 -5.36
C GLY A 158 38.29 -8.98 -4.66
N TYR A 159 38.26 -8.82 -3.35
CA TYR A 159 39.44 -8.62 -2.51
C TYR A 159 39.78 -9.93 -1.79
N ASP A 160 40.89 -10.54 -2.18
CA ASP A 160 41.39 -11.85 -1.69
C ASP A 160 42.70 -11.75 -0.87
N ALA A 161 43.22 -10.54 -0.67
CA ALA A 161 44.49 -10.33 0.05
C ALA A 161 44.24 -10.13 1.57
N THR A 162 45.22 -10.51 2.40
CA THR A 162 45.23 -10.19 3.84
C THR A 162 45.75 -8.76 4.05
N PRO A 163 45.01 -7.88 4.74
CA PRO A 163 45.48 -6.52 5.04
C PRO A 163 46.77 -6.53 5.87
N ARG A 164 47.62 -5.53 5.68
CA ARG A 164 48.75 -5.28 6.60
C ARG A 164 48.22 -4.45 7.77
N VAL A 165 48.40 -4.98 9.00
CA VAL A 165 47.94 -4.32 10.21
C VAL A 165 49.10 -3.66 10.94
N ARG A 166 48.90 -2.42 11.38
CA ARG A 166 49.84 -1.69 12.24
C ARG A 166 49.09 -1.06 13.40
N ALA A 167 49.71 -1.04 14.57
CA ALA A 167 49.15 -0.33 15.72
C ALA A 167 50.11 0.78 16.19
N SER A 168 49.52 1.85 16.82
CA SER A 168 50.35 2.87 17.52
C SER A 168 51.18 2.25 18.65
N SER A 169 50.63 1.26 19.35
CA SER A 169 51.36 0.43 20.32
C SER A 169 50.70 -0.95 20.42
N ALA A 170 51.49 -1.96 20.89
CA ALA A 170 50.95 -3.30 21.13
C ALA A 170 51.74 -3.99 22.21
N GLU A 171 51.09 -4.78 23.06
CA GLU A 171 51.74 -5.74 23.94
C GLU A 171 52.36 -6.88 23.12
N ALA A 172 53.51 -7.38 23.52
CA ALA A 172 54.21 -8.44 22.77
C ALA A 172 53.38 -9.74 22.66
N ALA A 173 52.55 -10.03 23.66
CA ALA A 173 51.63 -11.19 23.70
C ALA A 173 50.34 -10.95 22.87
N HIS A 174 50.00 -9.72 22.50
CA HIS A 174 48.75 -9.29 21.83
C HIS A 174 49.04 -8.35 20.66
N PRO A 175 49.76 -8.80 19.61
CA PRO A 175 50.20 -7.97 18.52
C PRO A 175 49.01 -7.54 17.62
N ALA A 176 49.18 -6.44 16.86
CA ALA A 176 48.16 -5.86 16.04
C ALA A 176 47.49 -6.82 15.01
N ILE A 177 48.25 -7.78 14.48
CA ILE A 177 47.76 -8.74 13.49
C ILE A 177 46.66 -9.65 14.03
N GLU A 178 46.57 -9.85 15.34
CA GLU A 178 45.58 -10.72 15.95
C GLU A 178 44.14 -10.24 15.82
N VAL A 179 43.93 -8.99 15.43
CA VAL A 179 42.53 -8.48 15.10
C VAL A 179 41.95 -9.10 13.85
N LEU A 180 42.77 -9.80 13.05
CA LEU A 180 42.31 -10.55 11.85
C LEU A 180 42.19 -12.05 12.13
N GLY A 181 42.58 -12.51 13.33
CA GLY A 181 42.58 -13.93 13.74
C GLY A 181 41.25 -14.33 14.39
N ASP A 182 41.14 -15.67 14.59
CA ASP A 182 39.97 -16.24 15.28
C ASP A 182 40.16 -16.19 16.82
N ASP A 183 39.02 -16.21 17.56
CA ASP A 183 39.00 -16.29 19.02
C ASP A 183 39.90 -17.45 19.54
N PRO A 184 40.66 -17.28 20.62
CA PRO A 184 40.67 -16.21 21.63
C PRO A 184 41.66 -15.06 21.40
N ARG A 185 42.25 -14.93 20.24
CA ARG A 185 43.25 -13.92 19.93
C ARG A 185 42.63 -12.51 19.92
N HIS A 186 43.47 -11.52 20.31
CA HIS A 186 43.08 -10.12 20.34
C HIS A 186 44.31 -9.22 20.33
N TRP A 187 44.15 -7.98 19.88
CA TRP A 187 45.11 -6.93 20.09
C TRP A 187 44.88 -6.22 21.40
N ARG A 188 45.96 -5.87 22.11
CA ARG A 188 45.95 -4.97 23.26
C ARG A 188 47.08 -3.96 23.15
N SER A 189 46.79 -2.68 23.42
CA SER A 189 47.78 -1.61 23.38
C SER A 189 48.79 -1.74 24.53
N ALA A 190 50.05 -1.34 24.29
CA ALA A 190 51.04 -1.21 25.34
C ALA A 190 50.88 0.10 26.13
N ALA A 191 50.25 1.13 25.54
CA ALA A 191 49.99 2.43 26.15
C ALA A 191 48.51 2.62 26.46
N ILE A 192 48.17 3.55 27.37
CA ILE A 192 46.82 4.02 27.68
C ILE A 192 46.44 5.22 26.80
N GLY A 193 45.17 5.65 26.85
CA GLY A 193 44.61 6.76 26.03
C GLY A 193 44.29 6.31 24.61
N GLU A 194 44.10 7.30 23.71
CA GLU A 194 43.76 7.03 22.31
C GLU A 194 44.89 6.23 21.62
N GLN A 195 44.53 5.14 21.01
CA GLN A 195 45.39 4.27 20.23
C GLN A 195 44.83 4.05 18.82
N THR A 196 45.69 3.68 17.88
CA THR A 196 45.29 3.44 16.49
C THR A 196 45.65 2.04 16.01
N LEU A 197 44.70 1.44 15.27
CA LEU A 197 44.93 0.28 14.41
C LEU A 197 44.76 0.72 12.96
N THR A 198 45.76 0.54 12.13
CA THR A 198 45.73 0.86 10.72
C THR A 198 45.82 -0.43 9.90
N LEU A 199 44.84 -0.65 9.04
CA LEU A 199 44.76 -1.74 8.09
C LEU A 199 45.03 -1.17 6.69
N ASP A 200 46.12 -1.62 6.08
CA ASP A 200 46.51 -1.25 4.71
C ASP A 200 46.14 -2.39 3.77
N PHE A 201 45.24 -2.13 2.85
CA PHE A 201 44.71 -3.12 1.91
C PHE A 201 45.65 -3.35 0.70
N GLY A 202 46.63 -2.46 0.48
CA GLY A 202 47.54 -2.54 -0.66
C GLY A 202 46.91 -2.22 -2.02
N ARG A 203 45.63 -2.32 -2.15
CA ARG A 203 44.77 -1.90 -3.25
C ARG A 203 43.38 -1.48 -2.73
N GLU A 204 42.58 -0.88 -3.56
CA GLU A 204 41.21 -0.59 -3.18
C GLU A 204 40.43 -1.85 -2.86
N ARG A 205 39.64 -1.79 -1.80
CA ARG A 205 38.69 -2.76 -1.35
C ARG A 205 37.33 -2.10 -1.20
N ALA A 206 36.26 -2.73 -1.76
CA ALA A 206 34.90 -2.35 -1.51
C ALA A 206 34.38 -3.06 -0.24
N PHE A 207 33.72 -2.31 0.63
CA PHE A 207 33.00 -2.81 1.79
C PHE A 207 31.91 -1.81 2.17
N SER A 208 30.89 -2.28 2.88
CA SER A 208 29.77 -1.43 3.27
C SER A 208 29.51 -1.41 4.78
N ALA A 209 30.22 -2.24 5.55
CA ALA A 209 30.21 -2.19 7.01
C ALA A 209 31.52 -2.71 7.57
N VAL A 210 31.81 -2.29 8.81
CA VAL A 210 32.91 -2.81 9.62
C VAL A 210 32.33 -3.38 10.91
N HIS A 211 32.61 -4.66 11.16
CA HIS A 211 32.28 -5.32 12.41
C HIS A 211 33.47 -5.24 13.35
N ILE A 212 33.27 -4.77 14.57
CA ILE A 212 34.31 -4.69 15.61
C ILE A 212 33.83 -5.49 16.79
N ASP A 213 34.50 -6.59 17.09
CA ASP A 213 34.27 -7.33 18.32
C ASP A 213 35.21 -6.80 19.41
N TRP A 214 34.62 -6.32 20.47
CA TRP A 214 35.33 -5.77 21.63
C TRP A 214 35.58 -6.83 22.68
N LEU A 215 36.58 -6.61 23.52
CA LEU A 215 36.76 -7.39 24.75
C LEU A 215 35.81 -6.84 25.82
N ARG A 216 34.97 -7.69 26.40
CA ARG A 216 33.93 -7.27 27.38
C ARG A 216 34.53 -6.63 28.64
N ASP A 217 35.73 -7.03 29.02
CA ASP A 217 36.47 -6.48 30.15
C ASP A 217 37.31 -5.24 29.83
N ALA A 218 37.36 -4.81 28.58
CA ALA A 218 38.12 -3.69 28.09
C ALA A 218 37.40 -2.88 27.01
N LEU A 219 36.11 -2.60 27.21
CA LEU A 219 35.32 -1.78 26.29
C LEU A 219 35.86 -0.35 26.27
N PRO A 220 36.05 0.26 25.08
CA PRO A 220 36.56 1.63 24.97
C PRO A 220 35.55 2.67 25.48
N VAL A 221 36.05 3.86 25.81
CA VAL A 221 35.22 5.01 26.15
C VAL A 221 34.86 5.83 24.91
N ALA A 222 35.67 5.74 23.84
CA ALA A 222 35.40 6.33 22.56
C ALA A 222 36.08 5.53 21.44
N HIS A 223 35.52 5.60 20.22
CA HIS A 223 36.13 5.02 19.02
C HIS A 223 35.75 5.79 17.75
N ALA A 224 36.61 5.71 16.75
CA ALA A 224 36.33 6.30 15.44
C ALA A 224 36.92 5.45 14.31
N ILE A 225 36.29 5.51 13.15
CA ILE A 225 36.74 4.88 11.92
C ILE A 225 37.05 5.95 10.89
N ASP A 226 38.28 5.94 10.42
CA ASP A 226 38.73 6.74 9.28
C ASP A 226 38.99 5.81 8.09
N VAL A 227 38.65 6.25 6.90
CA VAL A 227 38.98 5.57 5.63
C VAL A 227 39.96 6.41 4.83
N ARG A 228 40.76 5.74 3.98
CA ARG A 228 41.74 6.44 3.16
C ARG A 228 41.15 6.78 1.80
N ASP A 229 41.13 8.07 1.46
CA ASP A 229 40.64 8.52 0.15
C ASP A 229 41.64 8.20 -0.97
N ALA A 230 41.19 8.43 -2.21
CA ALA A 230 42.02 8.21 -3.42
C ALA A 230 43.32 9.03 -3.46
N ASP A 231 43.37 10.21 -2.83
CA ASP A 231 44.53 11.06 -2.69
C ASP A 231 45.47 10.65 -1.52
N GLY A 232 45.04 9.60 -0.75
CA GLY A 232 45.79 9.09 0.39
C GLY A 232 45.50 9.76 1.72
N THR A 233 44.58 10.74 1.76
CA THR A 233 44.17 11.42 3.00
C THR A 233 43.22 10.53 3.81
N TRP A 234 43.17 10.77 5.15
CA TRP A 234 42.29 10.04 6.04
C TRP A 234 41.03 10.88 6.34
N GLN A 235 39.88 10.33 6.05
CA GLN A 235 38.59 10.93 6.38
C GLN A 235 37.88 10.15 7.47
N CYS A 236 37.44 10.83 8.53
CA CYS A 236 36.63 10.26 9.59
C CYS A 236 35.22 10.00 9.05
N ARG A 237 34.80 8.75 9.06
CA ARG A 237 33.47 8.31 8.57
C ARG A 237 32.56 7.90 9.71
N HIS A 238 33.11 7.64 10.89
CA HIS A 238 32.34 7.31 12.09
C HIS A 238 33.12 7.75 13.33
N HIS A 239 32.39 8.34 14.28
CA HIS A 239 32.95 8.68 15.60
C HIS A 239 31.89 8.48 16.67
N SER A 240 32.25 7.83 17.78
CA SER A 240 31.39 7.61 18.95
C SER A 240 32.18 7.88 20.22
N GLU A 241 31.63 8.71 21.10
CA GLU A 241 32.10 8.96 22.47
C GLU A 241 31.32 8.12 23.48
N GLN A 242 30.54 7.14 23.03
CA GLN A 242 29.78 6.24 23.87
C GLN A 242 30.52 4.89 23.98
N ARG A 243 30.37 4.27 25.16
CA ARG A 243 30.89 2.93 25.41
C ARG A 243 30.09 1.92 24.59
N PRO A 244 30.70 1.18 23.65
CA PRO A 244 29.96 0.23 22.83
C PRO A 244 29.53 -1.01 23.61
N GLY A 245 28.59 -1.77 23.04
CA GLY A 245 28.34 -3.16 23.42
C GLY A 245 29.53 -4.09 23.04
N PRO A 246 29.39 -5.39 23.23
CA PRO A 246 30.46 -6.38 22.91
C PRO A 246 30.82 -6.41 21.42
N ARG A 247 29.92 -5.99 20.54
CA ARG A 247 30.12 -5.88 19.09
C ARG A 247 29.53 -4.56 18.58
N SER A 248 30.28 -3.88 17.71
CA SER A 248 29.82 -2.75 16.95
C SER A 248 29.76 -3.11 15.48
N THR A 249 28.65 -2.82 14.81
CA THR A 249 28.53 -2.87 13.35
C THR A 249 28.40 -1.44 12.85
N VAL A 250 29.47 -0.91 12.26
CA VAL A 250 29.48 0.44 11.71
C VAL A 250 29.16 0.36 10.23
N LEU A 251 28.00 0.92 9.85
CA LEU A 251 27.57 0.97 8.47
C LEU A 251 28.33 2.07 7.72
N LEU A 252 28.91 1.72 6.59
CA LEU A 252 29.70 2.59 5.72
C LEU A 252 29.26 2.41 4.25
N PRO A 253 28.04 2.81 3.89
CA PRO A 253 27.52 2.60 2.56
C PRO A 253 28.48 3.10 1.48
N ASP A 254 28.54 2.39 0.36
CA ASP A 254 29.30 2.76 -0.83
C ASP A 254 30.78 3.10 -0.59
N THR A 255 31.43 2.40 0.33
CA THR A 255 32.83 2.69 0.66
C THR A 255 33.79 1.84 -0.19
N ARG A 256 34.72 2.53 -0.89
CA ARG A 256 35.93 1.97 -1.52
C ARG A 256 37.15 2.68 -0.96
N SER A 257 38.09 1.93 -0.45
CA SER A 257 39.27 2.49 0.20
C SER A 257 40.48 1.57 0.11
N SER A 258 41.66 2.16 0.06
CA SER A 258 42.93 1.42 0.13
C SER A 258 43.39 1.16 1.59
N GLY A 259 42.68 1.70 2.59
CA GLY A 259 43.00 1.45 3.98
C GLY A 259 41.95 1.94 4.96
N LEU A 260 41.92 1.31 6.14
CA LEU A 260 41.06 1.69 7.25
C LEU A 260 41.92 1.96 8.49
N ARG A 261 41.54 2.97 9.26
CA ARG A 261 42.14 3.27 10.56
C ARG A 261 41.06 3.31 11.63
N LEU A 262 41.17 2.42 12.61
CA LEU A 262 40.35 2.42 13.81
C LEU A 262 41.10 3.18 14.92
N ARG A 263 40.51 4.26 15.42
CA ARG A 263 40.99 4.96 16.63
C ARG A 263 40.21 4.45 17.83
N VAL A 264 40.86 4.10 18.90
CA VAL A 264 40.23 3.49 20.10
C VAL A 264 40.77 4.21 21.31
N ASP A 265 39.91 4.80 22.11
CA ASP A 265 40.28 5.36 23.42
C ASP A 265 39.85 4.42 24.54
N GLY A 266 40.80 3.82 25.22
CA GLY A 266 40.59 3.00 26.39
C GLY A 266 40.36 3.78 27.71
N GLY A 267 40.41 5.13 27.65
CA GLY A 267 40.43 5.98 28.84
C GLY A 267 41.60 5.72 29.75
N ALA A 268 41.35 5.38 31.01
CA ALA A 268 42.37 5.01 31.98
C ALA A 268 42.90 3.57 31.82
N ALA A 269 42.30 2.77 30.93
CA ALA A 269 42.69 1.40 30.65
C ALA A 269 43.44 1.32 29.29
N ARG A 270 44.07 0.17 29.02
CA ARG A 270 44.66 -0.13 27.72
C ARG A 270 43.55 -0.48 26.74
N ALA A 271 43.62 0.11 25.51
CA ALA A 271 42.73 -0.23 24.44
C ALA A 271 42.89 -1.69 23.99
N ALA A 272 41.78 -2.37 23.70
CA ALA A 272 41.83 -3.74 23.22
C ALA A 272 40.71 -4.00 22.21
N VAL A 273 41.02 -4.76 21.14
CA VAL A 273 40.08 -5.16 20.09
C VAL A 273 40.25 -6.64 19.81
N ARG A 274 39.15 -7.39 19.85
CA ARG A 274 39.18 -8.84 19.62
C ARG A 274 39.27 -9.14 18.11
N HIS A 275 38.37 -8.57 17.32
CA HIS A 275 38.32 -8.85 15.89
C HIS A 275 37.84 -7.65 15.10
N ILE A 276 38.31 -7.50 13.87
CA ILE A 276 37.82 -6.54 12.87
C ILE A 276 37.45 -7.31 11.62
N GLY A 277 36.15 -7.32 11.28
CA GLY A 277 35.59 -7.90 10.07
C GLY A 277 35.09 -6.83 9.11
N PHE A 278 34.95 -7.20 7.84
CA PHE A 278 34.47 -6.33 6.78
C PHE A 278 33.29 -7.00 6.09
N ALA A 279 32.16 -6.32 6.04
CA ALA A 279 31.02 -6.77 5.28
C ALA A 279 31.14 -6.35 3.80
N PRO A 280 30.71 -7.21 2.86
CA PRO A 280 30.78 -6.91 1.43
C PRO A 280 29.86 -5.75 1.05
N TRP A 281 30.05 -5.19 -0.15
CA TRP A 281 29.30 -4.02 -0.62
C TRP A 281 27.76 -4.20 -0.55
N TYR A 282 27.24 -5.40 -0.76
CA TYR A 282 25.80 -5.73 -0.75
C TYR A 282 25.20 -5.89 0.63
N TYR A 283 25.98 -5.87 1.69
CA TYR A 283 25.50 -5.95 3.08
C TYR A 283 24.75 -4.67 3.48
N ALA A 284 25.30 -3.51 3.16
CA ALA A 284 24.74 -2.20 3.48
C ALA A 284 24.94 -1.19 2.34
N PRO A 285 24.38 -1.42 1.15
CA PRO A 285 24.47 -0.44 0.06
C PRO A 285 23.79 0.88 0.41
N ASN A 286 22.84 0.85 1.32
CA ASN A 286 22.19 2.00 1.95
C ASN A 286 21.84 1.66 3.40
N LEU A 287 21.31 2.65 4.14
CA LEU A 287 21.00 2.49 5.57
C LEU A 287 19.96 1.38 5.82
N TYR A 288 18.88 1.35 5.03
CA TYR A 288 17.85 0.32 5.19
C TYR A 288 18.42 -1.10 5.01
N ASP A 289 19.16 -1.34 3.95
CA ASP A 289 19.74 -2.65 3.67
C ASP A 289 20.75 -3.08 4.74
N GLY A 290 21.50 -2.12 5.30
CA GLY A 290 22.40 -2.39 6.44
C GLY A 290 21.64 -2.84 7.68
N LEU A 291 20.59 -2.11 8.05
CA LEU A 291 19.72 -2.48 9.18
C LEU A 291 19.03 -3.83 8.97
N ALA A 292 18.55 -4.10 7.75
CA ALA A 292 17.94 -5.38 7.43
C ALA A 292 18.97 -6.54 7.43
N SER A 293 20.22 -6.30 7.02
CA SER A 293 21.31 -7.30 7.17
C SER A 293 21.59 -7.60 8.64
N MET A 294 21.67 -6.56 9.47
CA MET A 294 21.81 -6.73 10.93
C MET A 294 20.61 -7.50 11.52
N ALA A 295 19.40 -7.19 11.06
CA ALA A 295 18.18 -7.85 11.53
C ALA A 295 18.15 -9.34 11.18
N LEU A 296 18.65 -9.74 10.01
CA LEU A 296 18.73 -11.15 9.61
C LEU A 296 19.76 -11.95 10.43
N GLU A 297 20.83 -11.30 10.90
CA GLU A 297 21.86 -11.90 11.78
C GLU A 297 21.41 -11.98 13.24
N ALA A 298 20.54 -11.06 13.68
CA ALA A 298 20.05 -10.99 15.04
C ALA A 298 18.98 -12.05 15.36
N ALA A 299 18.75 -12.29 16.65
CA ALA A 299 17.63 -13.12 17.09
C ALA A 299 16.28 -12.55 16.61
N PRO A 300 15.27 -13.39 16.29
CA PRO A 300 13.92 -12.93 16.02
C PRO A 300 13.40 -12.03 17.15
N GLY A 301 12.71 -10.95 16.77
CA GLY A 301 12.11 -10.02 17.73
C GLY A 301 13.00 -8.84 18.15
N VAL A 302 14.32 -8.90 17.92
CA VAL A 302 15.24 -7.77 18.18
C VAL A 302 14.93 -6.59 17.25
N TYR A 303 14.58 -6.88 16.01
CA TYR A 303 14.19 -5.90 14.99
C TYR A 303 12.74 -6.12 14.55
N PRO A 304 12.07 -5.11 13.98
CA PRO A 304 10.74 -5.27 13.38
C PRO A 304 10.70 -6.37 12.31
N LYS A 305 9.57 -7.05 12.21
CA LYS A 305 9.33 -8.18 11.29
C LYS A 305 9.68 -7.84 9.84
N ALA A 306 9.34 -6.63 9.40
CA ALA A 306 9.61 -6.17 8.04
C ALA A 306 11.12 -6.11 7.70
N LEU A 307 11.99 -5.73 8.64
CA LEU A 307 13.44 -5.75 8.42
C LEU A 307 14.01 -7.16 8.28
N ARG A 308 13.27 -8.19 8.68
CA ARG A 308 13.62 -9.61 8.51
C ARG A 308 13.04 -10.22 7.23
N GLU A 309 12.66 -9.39 6.26
CA GLU A 309 12.05 -9.80 5.00
C GLU A 309 10.76 -10.64 5.19
N GLN A 310 9.93 -10.27 6.17
CA GLN A 310 8.64 -10.87 6.45
C GLN A 310 7.53 -9.83 6.32
N GLN A 311 6.40 -10.21 5.74
CA GLN A 311 5.26 -9.31 5.59
C GLN A 311 4.73 -8.90 6.96
N SER A 312 4.56 -7.58 7.17
CA SER A 312 3.86 -6.99 8.30
C SER A 312 2.52 -6.40 7.82
N TYR A 313 1.50 -6.50 8.66
CA TYR A 313 0.18 -5.90 8.42
C TYR A 313 -0.08 -4.83 9.49
N TRP A 314 -0.76 -3.76 9.08
CA TRP A 314 -1.05 -2.62 9.96
C TRP A 314 -2.47 -2.13 9.80
N THR A 315 -2.89 -1.25 10.70
CA THR A 315 -4.13 -0.48 10.59
C THR A 315 -3.92 0.93 11.11
N VAL A 316 -4.95 1.75 10.96
CA VAL A 316 -4.92 3.18 11.28
C VAL A 316 -5.67 3.50 12.57
N THR A 317 -5.23 4.56 13.24
CA THR A 317 -6.05 5.29 14.19
C THR A 317 -5.99 6.78 13.88
N GLY A 318 -7.12 7.47 14.02
CA GLY A 318 -7.22 8.89 13.75
C GLY A 318 -8.28 9.54 14.63
N ALA A 319 -8.23 10.85 14.80
CA ALA A 319 -9.27 11.59 15.53
C ALA A 319 -10.55 11.71 14.69
N ALA A 320 -11.71 11.57 15.31
CA ALA A 320 -13.01 11.63 14.63
C ALA A 320 -13.26 12.96 13.88
N ALA A 321 -12.70 14.07 14.39
CA ALA A 321 -12.79 15.41 13.78
C ALA A 321 -11.47 15.89 13.15
N GLY A 322 -10.37 15.15 13.31
CA GLY A 322 -9.04 15.56 12.91
C GLY A 322 -8.58 15.00 11.57
N SER A 323 -7.33 15.33 11.18
CA SER A 323 -6.65 14.85 9.98
C SER A 323 -5.35 14.07 10.26
N GLY A 324 -4.95 13.92 11.53
CA GLY A 324 -3.77 13.15 11.93
C GLY A 324 -4.02 11.65 11.88
N VAL A 325 -3.06 10.87 11.32
CA VAL A 325 -3.16 9.41 11.15
C VAL A 325 -1.92 8.72 11.71
N ALA A 326 -2.08 7.95 12.78
CA ALA A 326 -1.08 7.05 13.30
C ALA A 326 -1.36 5.60 12.88
N LEU A 327 -0.31 4.78 12.83
CA LEU A 327 -0.40 3.37 12.45
C LEU A 327 -0.01 2.47 13.63
N ILE A 328 -0.57 1.27 13.66
CA ILE A 328 -0.10 0.17 14.49
C ILE A 328 -0.03 -1.11 13.66
N ASN A 329 1.07 -1.85 13.77
CA ASN A 329 1.17 -3.15 13.12
C ASN A 329 0.75 -4.31 14.04
N THR A 330 0.64 -5.50 13.47
CA THR A 330 0.25 -6.72 14.20
C THR A 330 1.22 -7.09 15.30
N GLU A 331 2.44 -6.62 15.27
CA GLU A 331 3.49 -6.83 16.28
C GLU A 331 3.43 -5.82 17.44
N GLY A 332 2.68 -4.72 17.28
CA GLY A 332 2.50 -3.69 18.32
C GLY A 332 3.46 -2.51 18.20
N LEU A 333 4.18 -2.37 17.09
CA LEU A 333 4.93 -1.17 16.73
C LEU A 333 3.91 -0.06 16.37
N VAL A 334 4.03 1.11 16.99
CA VAL A 334 3.15 2.27 16.77
C VAL A 334 3.92 3.38 16.08
N GLU A 335 3.55 3.71 14.84
CA GLU A 335 4.12 4.79 14.05
C GLU A 335 3.30 6.06 14.24
N VAL A 336 3.99 7.17 14.49
CA VAL A 336 3.35 8.47 14.68
C VAL A 336 2.84 9.06 13.37
N ASP A 337 1.98 10.07 13.48
CA ASP A 337 1.49 10.81 12.32
C ASP A 337 2.65 11.38 11.48
N GLY A 338 2.51 11.30 10.16
CA GLY A 338 3.55 11.71 9.21
C GLY A 338 4.68 10.71 9.01
N GLY A 339 4.79 9.63 9.82
CA GLY A 339 5.87 8.66 9.72
C GLY A 339 7.22 9.17 10.22
N ASP A 340 7.22 10.11 11.19
CA ASP A 340 8.44 10.71 11.70
C ASP A 340 9.29 9.74 12.53
N PHE A 341 8.63 8.83 13.28
CA PHE A 341 9.24 7.74 14.04
C PHE A 341 8.18 6.75 14.53
N ALA A 342 8.63 5.66 15.18
CA ALA A 342 7.74 4.72 15.83
C ALA A 342 8.18 4.41 17.27
N VAL A 343 7.23 3.88 18.08
CA VAL A 343 7.45 3.42 19.45
C VAL A 343 7.23 1.91 19.51
N GLU A 344 8.21 1.18 19.98
CA GLU A 344 8.25 -0.29 20.04
C GLU A 344 8.32 -0.78 21.48
N PRO A 345 7.45 -1.72 21.91
CA PRO A 345 7.47 -2.26 23.24
C PRO A 345 8.33 -3.51 23.37
N PHE A 346 8.92 -3.69 24.56
CA PHE A 346 9.53 -4.91 25.04
C PHE A 346 9.12 -5.15 26.50
N VAL A 347 9.09 -6.40 26.94
CA VAL A 347 8.79 -6.75 28.35
C VAL A 347 9.92 -7.60 28.89
N ALA A 348 10.57 -7.14 29.97
CA ALA A 348 11.55 -7.95 30.66
C ALA A 348 10.97 -8.49 31.98
N ALA A 349 11.21 -9.79 32.26
CA ALA A 349 10.90 -10.44 33.51
C ALA A 349 12.11 -11.26 33.96
N GLY A 350 12.70 -10.87 35.08
CA GLY A 350 13.98 -11.42 35.54
C GLY A 350 15.09 -11.18 34.51
N ALA A 351 15.72 -12.26 34.02
CA ALA A 351 16.76 -12.18 32.99
C ALA A 351 16.21 -12.30 31.54
N THR A 352 14.93 -12.58 31.39
CA THR A 352 14.32 -12.83 30.08
C THR A 352 13.73 -11.54 29.51
N LEU A 353 14.08 -11.23 28.26
CA LEU A 353 13.42 -10.21 27.45
C LEU A 353 12.42 -10.89 26.51
N PHE A 354 11.19 -10.47 26.57
CA PHE A 354 10.12 -10.89 25.66
C PHE A 354 9.92 -9.83 24.57
N THR A 355 9.92 -10.29 23.35
CA THR A 355 9.73 -9.50 22.14
C THR A 355 8.43 -9.95 21.44
N TRP A 356 8.07 -9.31 20.34
CA TRP A 356 6.94 -9.74 19.51
C TRP A 356 7.08 -11.20 19.03
N ALA A 357 8.29 -11.73 18.93
CA ALA A 357 8.56 -13.10 18.47
C ALA A 357 8.39 -14.17 19.57
N ASP A 358 8.35 -13.76 20.85
CA ASP A 358 8.30 -14.67 22.02
C ASP A 358 6.90 -14.81 22.61
N VAL A 359 5.90 -14.10 22.05
CA VAL A 359 4.55 -14.01 22.60
C VAL A 359 3.51 -14.36 21.56
N LYS A 360 2.32 -14.79 22.00
CA LYS A 360 1.16 -14.88 21.11
C LYS A 360 0.57 -13.50 20.92
N LEU A 361 0.37 -13.11 19.64
CA LEU A 361 -0.20 -11.85 19.25
C LEU A 361 -1.70 -11.99 18.98
N GLU A 362 -2.49 -11.06 19.51
CA GLU A 362 -3.92 -10.95 19.25
C GLU A 362 -4.27 -9.52 18.87
N ALA A 363 -5.07 -9.34 17.83
CA ALA A 363 -5.52 -8.04 17.36
C ALA A 363 -7.04 -7.87 17.62
N ALA A 364 -7.48 -6.64 17.86
CA ALA A 364 -8.89 -6.31 18.00
C ALA A 364 -9.14 -4.83 17.63
N LEU A 365 -10.41 -4.49 17.45
CA LEU A 365 -10.92 -3.11 17.42
C LEU A 365 -11.82 -2.88 18.63
N GLU A 366 -11.86 -1.65 19.14
CA GLU A 366 -12.84 -1.25 20.14
C GLU A 366 -14.25 -1.41 19.54
N ASP A 367 -15.21 -1.92 20.33
CA ASP A 367 -16.57 -2.28 19.90
C ASP A 367 -16.62 -3.17 18.64
N ASP A 368 -15.55 -3.89 18.34
CA ASP A 368 -15.35 -4.72 17.14
C ASP A 368 -15.40 -3.94 15.80
N CYS A 369 -15.46 -2.60 15.78
CA CYS A 369 -15.60 -1.81 14.56
C CYS A 369 -15.03 -0.38 14.60
N LEU A 370 -14.72 0.18 15.75
CA LEU A 370 -14.17 1.54 15.83
C LEU A 370 -12.70 1.55 15.38
N PRO A 371 -12.20 2.64 14.75
CA PRO A 371 -10.81 2.75 14.32
C PRO A 371 -9.88 3.04 15.50
N LEU A 372 -10.03 2.26 16.55
CA LEU A 372 -9.27 2.27 17.79
C LEU A 372 -8.69 0.87 17.99
N PRO A 373 -7.60 0.56 17.28
CA PRO A 373 -6.99 -0.76 17.29
C PRO A 373 -6.32 -1.07 18.63
N ARG A 374 -6.29 -2.35 18.95
CA ARG A 374 -5.55 -2.90 20.07
C ARG A 374 -4.77 -4.13 19.61
N VAL A 375 -3.51 -4.18 20.00
CA VAL A 375 -2.66 -5.38 19.91
C VAL A 375 -2.39 -5.89 21.31
N ARG A 376 -2.58 -7.17 21.53
CA ARG A 376 -2.31 -7.84 22.81
C ARG A 376 -1.18 -8.84 22.66
N TRP A 377 -0.17 -8.71 23.48
CA TRP A 377 0.86 -9.69 23.70
C TRP A 377 0.45 -10.63 24.84
N CYS A 378 0.40 -11.95 24.59
CA CYS A 378 0.15 -12.96 25.60
C CYS A 378 1.44 -13.72 25.86
N GLY A 379 2.16 -13.32 26.89
CA GLY A 379 3.40 -13.94 27.33
C GLY A 379 3.21 -14.87 28.54
N PRO A 380 4.26 -15.59 28.96
CA PRO A 380 4.22 -16.42 30.16
C PRO A 380 3.97 -15.59 31.42
N GLY A 381 2.79 -15.73 32.03
CA GLY A 381 2.41 -15.01 33.25
C GLY A 381 2.00 -13.55 33.08
N PHE A 382 2.01 -12.98 31.87
CA PHE A 382 1.59 -11.60 31.63
C PHE A 382 0.81 -11.42 30.34
N THR A 383 0.08 -10.30 30.27
CA THR A 383 -0.39 -9.73 29.00
C THR A 383 0.00 -8.26 28.93
N LEU A 384 0.31 -7.79 27.70
CA LEU A 384 0.50 -6.38 27.38
C LEU A 384 -0.52 -5.97 26.32
N ASP A 385 -1.45 -5.07 26.67
CA ASP A 385 -2.34 -4.43 25.71
C ASP A 385 -1.71 -3.12 25.22
N ILE A 386 -1.61 -2.95 23.90
CA ILE A 386 -1.09 -1.78 23.21
C ILE A 386 -2.25 -1.16 22.45
N ALA A 387 -2.66 0.06 22.84
CA ALA A 387 -3.87 0.70 22.33
C ALA A 387 -3.59 2.18 22.01
N PRO A 388 -3.28 2.52 20.76
CA PRO A 388 -3.12 3.90 20.30
C PRO A 388 -4.46 4.56 20.04
N VAL A 389 -4.57 5.86 20.36
CA VAL A 389 -5.69 6.71 19.99
C VAL A 389 -5.19 8.10 19.59
N MET A 390 -5.82 8.70 18.58
CA MET A 390 -5.58 10.07 18.20
C MET A 390 -6.65 10.97 18.83
N LEU A 391 -6.24 12.13 19.35
CA LEU A 391 -7.09 13.13 19.98
C LEU A 391 -6.84 14.50 19.35
N GLY A 392 -7.84 15.37 19.37
CA GLY A 392 -7.73 16.74 18.87
C GLY A 392 -7.85 16.85 17.35
N SER A 393 -7.46 17.99 16.81
CA SER A 393 -7.53 18.28 15.37
C SER A 393 -6.42 19.26 14.95
N GLY A 394 -5.95 19.13 13.71
CA GLY A 394 -4.90 19.98 13.16
C GLY A 394 -3.64 19.97 14.03
N ASP A 395 -3.07 21.15 14.26
CA ASP A 395 -1.84 21.32 15.04
C ASP A 395 -1.98 20.93 16.53
N ASP A 396 -3.20 20.85 17.04
CA ASP A 396 -3.51 20.42 18.42
C ASP A 396 -3.69 18.89 18.52
N SER A 397 -3.45 18.15 17.47
CA SER A 397 -3.57 16.69 17.49
C SER A 397 -2.48 16.04 18.33
N ALA A 398 -2.83 14.95 19.01
CA ALA A 398 -1.92 14.15 19.82
C ALA A 398 -2.21 12.68 19.67
N LEU A 399 -1.16 11.88 19.52
CA LEU A 399 -1.22 10.44 19.67
C LEU A 399 -1.04 10.08 21.14
N ASP A 400 -1.96 9.34 21.74
CA ASP A 400 -1.82 8.73 23.07
C ASP A 400 -1.82 7.22 22.93
N VAL A 401 -0.74 6.56 23.36
CA VAL A 401 -0.62 5.10 23.36
C VAL A 401 -0.70 4.59 24.78
N ARG A 402 -1.73 3.81 25.08
CA ARG A 402 -1.83 3.14 26.37
C ARG A 402 -1.20 1.75 26.27
N TYR A 403 -0.25 1.50 27.15
CA TYR A 403 0.36 0.19 27.41
C TYR A 403 -0.16 -0.32 28.74
N ARG A 404 -1.04 -1.33 28.72
CA ARG A 404 -1.54 -1.98 29.95
C ARG A 404 -0.84 -3.31 30.14
N LEU A 405 0.04 -3.38 31.13
CA LEU A 405 0.72 -4.59 31.55
C LEU A 405 -0.05 -5.24 32.70
N SER A 406 -0.46 -6.50 32.53
CA SER A 406 -1.23 -7.27 33.50
C SER A 406 -0.51 -8.56 33.86
N HIS A 407 -0.45 -8.90 35.14
CA HIS A 407 0.17 -10.11 35.63
C HIS A 407 -0.89 -11.19 35.93
N HIS A 408 -0.65 -12.42 35.47
CA HIS A 408 -1.55 -13.56 35.62
C HIS A 408 -0.96 -14.70 36.47
N GLY A 409 0.28 -14.57 36.94
CA GLY A 409 0.89 -15.52 37.86
C GLY A 409 0.28 -15.45 39.26
N SER A 410 0.61 -16.45 40.12
CA SER A 410 0.10 -16.55 41.49
C SER A 410 0.96 -15.83 42.54
N THR A 411 2.18 -15.48 42.20
CA THR A 411 3.14 -14.80 43.10
C THR A 411 3.52 -13.44 42.51
N PRO A 412 3.80 -12.43 43.37
CA PRO A 412 4.26 -11.15 42.88
C PRO A 412 5.51 -11.30 42.01
N GLU A 413 5.55 -10.60 40.87
CA GLU A 413 6.66 -10.60 39.92
C GLU A 413 6.98 -9.17 39.50
N THR A 414 8.30 -8.92 39.27
CA THR A 414 8.74 -7.61 38.78
C THR A 414 8.97 -7.69 37.28
N PHE A 415 8.21 -6.86 36.55
CA PHE A 415 8.34 -6.65 35.12
C PHE A 415 8.99 -5.30 34.83
N ALA A 416 9.72 -5.20 33.73
CA ALA A 416 10.08 -3.94 33.12
C ALA A 416 9.41 -3.85 31.75
N LEU A 417 8.53 -2.86 31.57
CA LEU A 417 8.12 -2.45 30.22
C LEU A 417 9.19 -1.51 29.70
N GLU A 418 9.69 -1.80 28.52
CA GLU A 418 10.69 -1.01 27.82
C GLU A 418 10.06 -0.47 26.52
N LEU A 419 10.06 0.85 26.35
CA LEU A 419 9.54 1.52 25.15
C LEU A 419 10.73 2.08 24.40
N ALA A 420 11.01 1.54 23.21
CA ALA A 420 12.11 1.99 22.36
C ALA A 420 11.60 2.92 21.23
N VAL A 421 12.35 3.98 20.99
CA VAL A 421 12.23 4.85 19.82
C VAL A 421 13.47 4.59 18.96
N ARG A 422 13.26 3.99 17.80
CA ARG A 422 14.29 3.55 16.87
C ARG A 422 13.93 4.01 15.44
N PRO A 423 14.86 4.08 14.49
CA PRO A 423 14.62 4.58 13.15
C PRO A 423 13.79 3.60 12.27
N PHE A 424 12.80 2.93 12.82
CA PHE A 424 11.99 1.95 12.13
C PHE A 424 10.57 2.45 11.94
N LEU A 425 9.93 2.05 10.83
CA LEU A 425 8.54 2.36 10.52
C LEU A 425 7.68 1.10 10.49
N VAL A 426 6.37 1.30 10.64
CA VAL A 426 5.36 0.25 10.54
C VAL A 426 5.25 -0.25 9.11
N THR A 427 5.27 0.66 8.13
CA THR A 427 5.15 0.32 6.72
C THR A 427 6.47 -0.21 6.17
N PRO A 428 6.50 -1.40 5.52
CA PRO A 428 7.72 -1.97 4.95
C PRO A 428 8.27 -1.15 3.76
N ILE A 429 9.56 -1.31 3.46
CA ILE A 429 10.19 -0.61 2.34
C ILE A 429 9.60 -0.99 0.99
N TRP A 430 9.11 -2.20 0.80
CA TRP A 430 8.47 -2.61 -0.45
C TRP A 430 7.10 -1.98 -0.69
N GLN A 431 6.61 -1.18 0.27
CA GLN A 431 5.50 -0.26 0.08
C GLN A 431 5.97 1.14 -0.33
N GLN A 432 7.26 1.37 -0.41
CA GLN A 432 7.83 2.70 -0.65
C GLN A 432 7.39 3.27 -1.99
N TRP A 433 6.77 4.42 -1.90
CA TRP A 433 6.53 5.37 -2.96
C TRP A 433 6.60 6.74 -2.32
N GLN A 434 7.11 7.72 -3.02
CA GLN A 434 7.24 9.08 -2.49
C GLN A 434 8.03 9.16 -1.15
N GLY A 435 8.93 8.20 -0.92
CA GLY A 435 9.82 8.21 0.23
C GLY A 435 9.27 7.64 1.54
N HIS A 436 8.05 7.10 1.58
CA HIS A 436 7.49 6.51 2.79
C HIS A 436 7.73 5.00 2.87
N GLY A 437 8.16 4.53 4.03
CA GLY A 437 8.30 3.09 4.37
C GLY A 437 9.71 2.66 4.77
N GLY A 438 9.77 1.60 5.56
CA GLY A 438 10.97 0.93 6.04
C GLY A 438 11.62 1.61 7.25
N ILE A 439 12.19 2.77 7.07
CA ILE A 439 12.90 3.51 8.13
C ILE A 439 12.59 5.02 8.08
N ALA A 440 12.70 5.67 9.24
CA ALA A 440 12.75 7.12 9.39
C ALA A 440 14.05 7.47 10.12
N PRO A 441 15.06 8.06 9.46
CA PRO A 441 16.33 8.39 10.11
C PRO A 441 16.13 9.33 11.30
N LEU A 442 16.71 8.98 12.44
CA LEU A 442 16.69 9.77 13.67
C LEU A 442 18.06 10.41 13.86
N HIS A 443 18.16 11.70 13.65
CA HIS A 443 19.42 12.44 13.76
C HIS A 443 19.65 13.03 15.14
N HIS A 444 18.56 13.33 15.88
CA HIS A 444 18.66 13.95 17.19
C HIS A 444 17.60 13.40 18.15
N LEU A 445 18.03 13.02 19.34
CA LEU A 445 17.19 12.64 20.47
C LEU A 445 17.67 13.33 21.73
N ALA A 446 16.78 14.01 22.44
CA ALA A 446 17.08 14.66 23.72
C ALA A 446 16.09 14.24 24.81
N VAL A 447 16.61 13.97 26.02
CA VAL A 447 15.78 13.65 27.20
C VAL A 447 15.29 14.95 27.83
N ASP A 448 13.99 15.16 27.86
CA ASP A 448 13.38 16.38 28.41
C ASP A 448 12.26 16.06 29.43
N GLY A 449 12.48 16.39 30.70
CA GLY A 449 11.49 16.33 31.75
C GLY A 449 10.78 14.98 31.93
N GLY A 450 11.48 13.86 31.63
CA GLY A 450 10.94 12.50 31.73
C GLY A 450 10.35 11.96 30.44
N GLY A 451 10.51 12.66 29.32
CA GLY A 451 10.16 12.21 27.96
C GLY A 451 11.33 12.41 27.00
N LEU A 452 11.04 12.35 25.70
CA LEU A 452 12.02 12.52 24.63
C LEU A 452 11.56 13.62 23.66
N THR A 453 12.52 14.41 23.18
CA THR A 453 12.36 15.24 21.97
C THR A 453 13.06 14.53 20.82
N VAL A 454 12.33 14.34 19.71
CA VAL A 454 12.77 13.59 18.53
C VAL A 454 12.96 14.57 17.36
N ASN A 455 14.13 14.58 16.75
CA ASN A 455 14.50 15.44 15.59
C ASN A 455 14.08 16.92 15.75
N HIS A 456 14.12 17.46 16.97
CA HIS A 456 13.68 18.82 17.34
C HIS A 456 12.20 19.15 17.02
N ALA A 457 11.42 18.21 16.46
CA ALA A 457 10.08 18.44 15.92
C ALA A 457 8.96 17.80 16.74
N ARG A 458 9.18 16.65 17.34
CA ARG A 458 8.16 15.89 18.08
C ARG A 458 8.58 15.70 19.53
N ARG A 459 7.59 15.68 20.41
CA ARG A 459 7.80 15.38 21.83
C ARG A 459 7.01 14.14 22.24
N LEU A 460 7.71 13.17 22.78
CA LEU A 460 7.17 11.99 23.45
C LEU A 460 7.19 12.22 24.97
N ALA A 461 6.04 12.36 25.59
CA ALA A 461 5.89 12.45 27.04
C ALA A 461 5.30 11.14 27.59
N VAL A 462 5.71 10.73 28.79
CA VAL A 462 5.24 9.48 29.38
C VAL A 462 4.62 9.70 30.76
N THR A 463 3.62 8.89 31.10
CA THR A 463 2.96 8.89 32.41
C THR A 463 2.66 7.45 32.84
N PRO A 464 3.13 7.00 34.02
CA PRO A 464 4.04 7.68 34.95
C PRO A 464 5.42 7.95 34.33
N ALA A 465 6.25 8.75 35.01
CA ALA A 465 7.62 8.98 34.57
C ALA A 465 8.41 7.64 34.50
N ALA A 466 9.29 7.55 33.52
CA ALA A 466 10.17 6.39 33.37
C ALA A 466 11.16 6.29 34.53
N ASP A 467 11.48 5.07 34.97
CA ASP A 467 12.46 4.79 36.01
C ASP A 467 13.90 4.93 35.48
N ALA A 468 14.07 4.70 34.18
CA ALA A 468 15.34 4.93 33.49
C ALA A 468 15.11 5.34 32.03
N VAL A 469 16.06 6.10 31.48
CA VAL A 469 16.12 6.49 30.07
C VAL A 469 17.52 6.24 29.55
N VAL A 470 17.61 5.61 28.39
CA VAL A 470 18.86 5.35 27.67
C VAL A 470 18.76 6.02 26.32
N ALA A 471 19.82 6.66 25.86
CA ALA A 471 19.92 7.17 24.50
C ALA A 471 21.29 6.76 23.90
N GLU A 472 21.28 6.20 22.70
CA GLU A 472 22.46 5.64 22.04
C GLU A 472 22.44 5.87 20.52
N ARG A 473 23.60 5.65 19.86
CA ARG A 473 23.75 5.67 18.39
C ARG A 473 23.57 4.30 17.75
N ASP A 474 22.96 3.37 18.44
CA ASP A 474 22.73 2.02 17.95
C ASP A 474 21.25 1.65 18.06
N ALA A 475 20.67 1.28 16.94
CA ALA A 475 19.27 0.86 16.85
C ALA A 475 19.07 -0.65 17.12
N GLY A 476 20.14 -1.41 17.43
CA GLY A 476 20.13 -2.87 17.53
C GLY A 476 20.16 -3.44 18.95
N GLU A 477 20.87 -4.54 19.07
CA GLU A 477 20.99 -5.31 20.33
C GLU A 477 21.60 -4.49 21.46
N SER A 478 22.53 -3.58 21.15
CA SER A 478 23.22 -2.74 22.13
C SER A 478 22.25 -1.89 22.95
N LEU A 479 21.26 -1.25 22.28
CA LEU A 479 20.23 -0.50 22.98
C LEU A 479 19.43 -1.38 23.93
N LEU A 480 19.02 -2.58 23.50
CA LEU A 480 18.22 -3.48 24.33
C LEU A 480 19.03 -4.04 25.54
N GLU A 481 20.33 -4.28 25.36
CA GLU A 481 21.22 -4.63 26.47
C GLU A 481 21.36 -3.48 27.46
N ALA A 482 21.52 -2.27 26.98
CA ALA A 482 21.65 -1.07 27.81
C ALA A 482 20.38 -0.82 28.64
N LEU A 483 19.19 -1.02 28.06
CA LEU A 483 17.91 -0.88 28.75
C LEU A 483 17.75 -1.82 29.94
N ARG A 484 18.19 -3.08 29.83
CA ARG A 484 18.09 -4.07 30.91
C ARG A 484 18.84 -3.66 32.17
N GLY A 485 20.00 -3.01 32.03
CA GLY A 485 20.83 -2.58 33.15
C GLY A 485 20.62 -1.14 33.62
N ALA A 486 19.85 -0.36 32.88
CA ALA A 486 19.74 1.08 33.05
C ALA A 486 19.12 1.49 34.38
N GLN A 487 19.71 2.52 35.02
CA GLN A 487 19.15 3.23 36.18
C GLN A 487 19.26 4.74 35.94
N GLY A 488 18.15 5.47 36.14
CA GLY A 488 18.14 6.89 35.92
C GLY A 488 18.33 7.28 34.45
N VAL A 489 18.93 8.42 34.18
CA VAL A 489 19.21 8.91 32.83
C VAL A 489 20.65 8.57 32.45
N VAL A 490 20.87 7.66 31.52
CA VAL A 490 22.21 7.20 31.09
C VAL A 490 22.84 8.21 30.11
N ALA A 491 22.06 8.77 29.18
CA ALA A 491 22.48 9.86 28.31
C ALA A 491 21.33 10.88 28.15
N ARG A 492 21.68 12.17 28.05
CA ARG A 492 20.66 13.24 27.92
C ARG A 492 20.37 13.65 26.50
N GLU A 493 21.30 13.40 25.61
CA GLU A 493 21.22 13.84 24.23
C GLU A 493 22.09 12.93 23.36
N VAL A 494 21.58 12.61 22.17
CA VAL A 494 22.31 11.86 21.15
C VAL A 494 22.08 12.55 19.81
N GLU A 495 23.18 12.79 19.11
CA GLU A 495 23.20 13.22 17.70
C GLU A 495 23.88 12.14 16.86
N ASP A 496 23.31 11.83 15.69
CA ASP A 496 23.91 10.87 14.75
C ASP A 496 23.62 11.26 13.30
N ASP A 497 24.67 11.59 12.58
CA ASP A 497 24.59 11.99 11.15
C ASP A 497 24.08 10.82 10.26
N ALA A 498 24.31 9.58 10.66
CA ALA A 498 23.84 8.40 9.95
C ALA A 498 22.33 8.14 10.15
N GLY A 499 21.69 8.83 11.12
CA GLY A 499 20.26 8.66 11.41
C GLY A 499 19.92 7.45 12.25
N LEU A 500 20.87 6.90 13.04
CA LEU A 500 20.69 5.75 13.92
C LEU A 500 20.49 6.13 15.38
N ALA A 501 20.31 7.42 15.70
CA ALA A 501 20.00 7.81 17.07
C ALA A 501 18.79 7.04 17.57
N SER A 502 18.90 6.43 18.75
CA SER A 502 17.88 5.57 19.34
C SER A 502 17.76 5.84 20.83
N ALA A 503 16.57 5.67 21.40
CA ALA A 503 16.36 5.83 22.83
C ALA A 503 15.37 4.80 23.36
N GLY A 504 15.43 4.52 24.65
CA GLY A 504 14.43 3.70 25.32
C GLY A 504 14.10 4.20 26.71
N LEU A 505 12.86 3.99 27.11
CA LEU A 505 12.30 4.35 28.40
C LEU A 505 11.93 3.08 29.16
N VAL A 506 12.32 2.93 30.40
CA VAL A 506 12.13 1.74 31.22
C VAL A 506 11.17 2.02 32.37
N PHE A 507 10.16 1.14 32.52
CA PHE A 507 9.15 1.20 33.58
C PHE A 507 9.14 -0.09 34.38
N ARG A 508 9.74 -0.11 35.58
CA ARG A 508 9.82 -1.30 36.46
C ARG A 508 8.64 -1.30 37.42
N ARG A 509 7.86 -2.36 37.40
CA ARG A 509 6.68 -2.50 38.23
C ARG A 509 6.61 -3.91 38.84
N THR A 510 6.50 -4.00 40.16
CA THR A 510 6.19 -5.26 40.83
C THR A 510 4.67 -5.41 40.89
N LEU A 511 4.14 -6.42 40.25
CA LEU A 511 2.71 -6.72 40.17
C LEU A 511 2.36 -7.98 40.95
N GLY A 512 1.38 -7.89 41.80
CA GLY A 512 0.76 -9.05 42.47
C GLY A 512 -0.17 -9.81 41.50
N ALA A 513 -0.68 -10.94 41.92
CA ALA A 513 -1.60 -11.77 41.14
C ALA A 513 -2.82 -10.98 40.67
N GLY A 514 -3.10 -10.97 39.38
CA GLY A 514 -4.21 -10.25 38.74
C GLY A 514 -4.10 -8.71 38.73
N GLN A 515 -2.98 -8.16 39.18
CA GLN A 515 -2.76 -6.71 39.12
C GLN A 515 -2.34 -6.26 37.72
N SER A 516 -2.69 -5.01 37.41
CA SER A 516 -2.32 -4.34 36.15
C SER A 516 -1.79 -2.94 36.42
N VAL A 517 -1.00 -2.43 35.50
CA VAL A 517 -0.54 -1.04 35.47
C VAL A 517 -0.71 -0.47 34.07
N ASP A 518 -1.12 0.79 33.98
CA ASP A 518 -1.18 1.55 32.74
C ASP A 518 0.02 2.50 32.63
N ILE A 519 0.68 2.46 31.47
CA ILE A 519 1.70 3.42 31.05
C ILE A 519 1.18 4.10 29.79
N HIS A 520 1.20 5.44 29.76
CA HIS A 520 0.80 6.23 28.62
C HIS A 520 2.01 6.91 28.00
N ALA A 521 2.13 6.76 26.68
CA ALA A 521 3.11 7.46 25.84
C ALA A 521 2.35 8.42 24.93
N ARG A 522 2.59 9.73 25.10
CA ARG A 522 1.90 10.77 24.35
C ARG A 522 2.86 11.50 23.43
N VAL A 523 2.54 11.52 22.13
CA VAL A 523 3.30 12.22 21.10
C VAL A 523 2.54 13.45 20.62
N THR A 524 3.24 14.59 20.58
CA THR A 524 2.71 15.87 20.11
C THR A 524 3.70 16.54 19.16
N ALA A 525 3.24 17.46 18.33
CA ALA A 525 4.13 18.40 17.66
C ALA A 525 4.87 19.26 18.70
N GLY A 526 6.12 19.63 18.42
CA GLY A 526 6.93 20.44 19.33
C GLY A 526 6.26 21.78 19.63
N GLY A 527 6.16 22.14 20.90
CA GLY A 527 5.58 23.42 21.34
C GLY A 527 4.07 23.43 21.63
N VAL A 528 3.35 22.35 21.35
CA VAL A 528 1.91 22.25 21.61
C VAL A 528 1.63 21.99 23.09
N ARG A 529 0.85 22.87 23.71
CA ARG A 529 0.29 22.65 25.06
C ARG A 529 -1.02 21.91 24.92
N ASN A 530 -0.98 20.61 25.18
CA ASN A 530 -2.14 19.74 25.04
C ASN A 530 -3.27 20.05 26.03
N ALA A 531 -4.49 20.18 25.52
CA ALA A 531 -5.70 20.41 26.32
C ALA A 531 -6.18 19.17 27.10
N CYS A 532 -5.73 17.95 26.74
CA CYS A 532 -6.13 16.72 27.44
C CYS A 532 -5.07 16.31 28.46
N THR A 533 -5.24 16.68 29.70
CA THR A 533 -4.31 16.39 30.81
C THR A 533 -4.50 15.01 31.44
N ASP A 534 -5.66 14.36 31.23
CA ASP A 534 -5.98 13.06 31.82
C ASP A 534 -5.80 11.94 30.79
N ALA A 535 -4.65 11.27 30.86
CA ALA A 535 -4.32 10.14 29.99
C ALA A 535 -5.30 8.96 30.18
N GLY A 536 -5.84 8.75 31.39
CA GLY A 536 -6.78 7.66 31.67
C GLY A 536 -8.12 7.81 30.94
N LEU A 537 -8.52 9.02 30.55
CA LEU A 537 -9.78 9.31 29.85
C LEU A 537 -9.62 9.37 28.32
N ALA A 538 -8.39 9.43 27.79
CA ALA A 538 -8.11 9.61 26.36
C ALA A 538 -8.84 8.57 25.50
N HIS A 539 -8.74 7.30 25.87
CA HIS A 539 -9.34 6.19 25.12
C HIS A 539 -10.86 6.20 25.13
N ALA A 540 -11.49 6.40 26.30
CA ALA A 540 -12.93 6.48 26.42
C ALA A 540 -13.50 7.67 25.63
N ARG A 541 -12.82 8.81 25.68
CA ARG A 541 -13.20 10.01 24.91
C ARG A 541 -13.13 9.77 23.41
N ALA A 542 -12.04 9.18 22.91
CA ALA A 542 -11.90 8.84 21.50
C ALA A 542 -13.01 7.86 21.05
N ALA A 543 -13.34 6.87 21.89
CA ALA A 543 -14.41 5.92 21.60
C ALA A 543 -15.78 6.60 21.51
N ASP A 544 -16.10 7.50 22.45
CA ASP A 544 -17.37 8.24 22.45
C ASP A 544 -17.46 9.21 21.26
N GLU A 545 -16.37 9.87 20.88
CA GLU A 545 -16.31 10.72 19.69
C GLU A 545 -16.55 9.91 18.40
N TRP A 546 -15.96 8.72 18.28
CA TRP A 546 -16.17 7.83 17.13
C TRP A 546 -17.58 7.23 17.11
N ARG A 547 -18.14 6.80 18.25
CA ARG A 547 -19.54 6.34 18.34
C ARG A 547 -20.49 7.46 17.87
N SER A 548 -20.26 8.67 18.32
CA SER A 548 -21.05 9.83 17.90
C SER A 548 -20.89 10.13 16.40
N ARG A 549 -19.69 10.02 15.85
CA ARG A 549 -19.38 10.31 14.45
C ARG A 549 -20.00 9.31 13.48
N LEU A 550 -19.91 8.01 13.80
CA LEU A 550 -20.47 6.95 12.97
C LEU A 550 -21.99 6.83 13.14
N GLY A 551 -22.52 7.26 14.30
CA GLY A 551 -23.95 7.17 14.59
C GLY A 551 -24.46 5.74 14.65
N VAL A 552 -25.76 5.57 14.35
CA VAL A 552 -26.38 4.24 14.28
C VAL A 552 -26.30 3.73 12.86
N ALA A 553 -25.75 2.50 12.69
CA ALA A 553 -25.73 1.87 11.38
C ALA A 553 -27.14 1.76 10.77
N PRO A 554 -27.31 2.08 9.47
CA PRO A 554 -28.60 1.95 8.82
C PRO A 554 -29.08 0.50 8.65
N LEU A 555 -28.19 -0.46 8.90
CA LEU A 555 -28.42 -1.88 8.76
C LEU A 555 -28.25 -2.59 10.11
N ARG A 556 -29.18 -3.48 10.44
CA ARG A 556 -29.10 -4.35 11.62
C ARG A 556 -29.41 -5.79 11.24
N LEU A 557 -28.49 -6.67 11.62
CA LEU A 557 -28.59 -8.13 11.44
C LEU A 557 -28.67 -8.84 12.78
N PRO A 558 -29.11 -10.09 12.84
CA PRO A 558 -29.05 -10.91 14.04
C PRO A 558 -27.66 -10.93 14.65
N ALA A 559 -27.54 -11.02 15.97
CA ALA A 559 -26.29 -10.90 16.70
C ALA A 559 -25.20 -11.87 16.21
N ALA A 560 -25.56 -13.10 15.84
CA ALA A 560 -24.63 -14.08 15.29
C ALA A 560 -24.14 -13.75 13.87
N GLN A 561 -24.81 -12.85 13.16
CA GLN A 561 -24.54 -12.50 11.75
C GLN A 561 -24.10 -11.03 11.58
N ARG A 562 -23.71 -10.34 12.65
CA ARG A 562 -23.42 -8.90 12.65
C ARG A 562 -22.13 -8.50 11.93
N ALA A 563 -21.24 -9.45 11.60
CA ALA A 563 -19.93 -9.19 11.02
C ALA A 563 -19.96 -8.29 9.76
N PRO A 564 -20.89 -8.46 8.79
CA PRO A 564 -20.96 -7.55 7.64
C PRO A 564 -21.22 -6.10 8.03
N VAL A 565 -22.09 -5.85 9.01
CA VAL A 565 -22.41 -4.48 9.46
C VAL A 565 -21.26 -3.85 10.24
N LEU A 566 -20.56 -4.63 11.07
CA LEU A 566 -19.37 -4.15 11.76
C LEU A 566 -18.26 -3.78 10.77
N THR A 567 -18.07 -4.58 9.72
CA THR A 567 -17.11 -4.27 8.64
C THR A 567 -17.51 -3.01 7.85
N LEU A 568 -18.82 -2.78 7.63
CA LEU A 568 -19.32 -1.55 7.02
C LEU A 568 -18.97 -0.32 7.86
N LEU A 569 -19.17 -0.38 9.20
CA LEU A 569 -18.82 0.73 10.10
C LEU A 569 -17.31 0.96 10.13
N THR A 570 -16.52 -0.11 10.14
CA THR A 570 -15.05 -0.03 10.08
C THR A 570 -14.60 0.61 8.77
N ALA A 571 -15.16 0.21 7.63
CA ALA A 571 -14.83 0.81 6.33
C ALA A 571 -15.16 2.31 6.28
N ALA A 572 -16.33 2.70 6.77
CA ALA A 572 -16.70 4.11 6.88
C ALA A 572 -15.74 4.90 7.80
N ALA A 573 -15.35 4.30 8.94
CA ALA A 573 -14.37 4.89 9.84
C ALA A 573 -13.00 5.06 9.17
N HIS A 574 -12.50 4.07 8.45
CA HIS A 574 -11.22 4.14 7.72
C HIS A 574 -11.21 5.22 6.65
N ILE A 575 -12.30 5.39 5.89
CA ILE A 575 -12.44 6.52 4.94
C ILE A 575 -12.32 7.86 5.68
N LEU A 576 -12.97 7.99 6.84
CA LEU A 576 -12.92 9.21 7.63
C LEU A 576 -11.56 9.45 8.30
N VAL A 577 -10.82 8.41 8.67
CA VAL A 577 -9.47 8.50 9.23
C VAL A 577 -8.47 8.91 8.14
N ASN A 578 -8.51 8.27 6.98
CA ASN A 578 -7.53 8.51 5.90
C ASN A 578 -7.72 9.86 5.20
N ARG A 579 -8.82 10.58 5.45
CA ARG A 579 -9.02 11.92 4.87
C ARG A 579 -8.00 12.93 5.40
N ARG A 580 -7.65 13.89 4.56
CA ARG A 580 -6.89 15.07 4.96
C ARG A 580 -7.69 16.32 4.59
N ASP A 581 -8.32 16.95 5.57
CA ASP A 581 -9.28 18.06 5.42
C ASP A 581 -10.46 17.70 4.50
N ALA A 582 -10.52 18.25 3.29
CA ALA A 582 -11.53 17.95 2.28
C ALA A 582 -11.15 16.78 1.39
N ARG A 583 -9.88 16.37 1.37
CA ARG A 583 -9.37 15.29 0.52
C ARG A 583 -9.76 13.92 1.10
N LEU A 584 -10.46 13.12 0.33
CA LEU A 584 -10.64 11.70 0.59
C LEU A 584 -9.52 10.94 -0.12
N GLN A 585 -8.75 10.17 0.64
CA GLN A 585 -7.55 9.48 0.18
C GLN A 585 -7.70 7.97 0.31
N PRO A 586 -7.18 7.17 -0.65
CA PRO A 586 -7.28 5.72 -0.58
C PRO A 586 -6.53 5.10 0.59
N GLY A 587 -5.45 5.72 1.05
CA GLY A 587 -4.61 5.16 2.09
C GLY A 587 -3.88 6.17 2.96
N PRO A 588 -3.25 5.69 4.06
CA PRO A 588 -2.62 6.58 5.05
C PRO A 588 -1.17 6.96 4.71
N ARG A 589 -0.46 6.20 3.86
CA ARG A 589 0.97 6.41 3.59
C ARG A 589 1.32 6.34 2.12
N ARG A 590 0.92 5.29 1.42
CA ARG A 590 1.24 5.09 0.01
C ARG A 590 0.41 6.01 -0.88
N TYR A 591 -0.88 6.12 -0.61
CA TYR A 591 -1.85 6.86 -1.39
C TYR A 591 -2.37 8.09 -0.63
N THR A 592 -1.45 9.01 -0.26
CA THR A 592 -1.78 10.28 0.41
C THR A 592 -2.22 11.36 -0.57
N ARG A 593 -2.96 10.98 -1.60
CA ARG A 593 -3.42 11.83 -2.69
C ARG A 593 -4.89 11.56 -3.01
N ALA A 594 -5.59 12.54 -3.58
CA ALA A 594 -6.98 12.41 -3.97
C ALA A 594 -7.08 12.10 -5.47
N TYR A 595 -7.15 10.81 -5.83
CA TYR A 595 -7.66 10.40 -7.12
C TYR A 595 -9.15 10.69 -7.17
N LEU A 596 -9.62 11.33 -8.23
CA LEU A 596 -11.05 11.70 -8.31
C LEU A 596 -11.95 10.46 -8.29
N ARG A 597 -11.52 9.40 -8.96
CA ARG A 597 -12.15 8.08 -9.00
C ARG A 597 -12.42 7.51 -7.61
N ASP A 598 -11.36 7.41 -6.82
CA ASP A 598 -11.39 6.89 -5.44
C ASP A 598 -12.19 7.82 -4.53
N ALA A 599 -11.92 9.12 -4.62
CA ALA A 599 -12.51 10.11 -3.73
C ALA A 599 -14.02 10.25 -3.91
N VAL A 600 -14.52 10.19 -5.15
CA VAL A 600 -15.97 10.18 -5.42
C VAL A 600 -16.59 8.86 -4.96
N GLY A 601 -15.94 7.71 -5.21
CA GLY A 601 -16.40 6.42 -4.69
C GLY A 601 -16.53 6.42 -3.17
N MET A 602 -15.52 6.91 -2.45
CA MET A 602 -15.55 7.04 -1.00
C MET A 602 -16.61 8.04 -0.52
N GLY A 603 -16.73 9.19 -1.19
CA GLY A 603 -17.71 10.20 -0.84
C GLY A 603 -19.16 9.75 -1.02
N THR A 604 -19.47 9.05 -2.11
CA THR A 604 -20.80 8.48 -2.39
C THR A 604 -21.14 7.34 -1.44
N ALA A 605 -20.16 6.51 -1.07
CA ALA A 605 -20.35 5.46 -0.05
C ALA A 605 -20.72 6.05 1.32
N LEU A 606 -20.04 7.10 1.78
CA LEU A 606 -20.38 7.81 3.00
C LEU A 606 -21.76 8.47 2.90
N ALA A 607 -22.08 9.07 1.75
CA ALA A 607 -23.36 9.70 1.51
C ALA A 607 -24.53 8.70 1.57
N ARG A 608 -24.32 7.46 1.11
CA ARG A 608 -25.30 6.36 1.21
C ARG A 608 -25.59 5.97 2.67
N LEU A 609 -24.64 6.21 3.57
CA LEU A 609 -24.81 6.05 5.02
C LEU A 609 -25.37 7.31 5.72
N GLY A 610 -25.77 8.33 4.96
CA GLY A 610 -26.29 9.61 5.47
C GLY A 610 -25.22 10.67 5.75
N MET A 611 -23.95 10.39 5.47
CA MET A 611 -22.83 11.32 5.67
C MET A 611 -22.47 12.02 4.36
N VAL A 612 -23.28 12.98 3.88
CA VAL A 612 -23.10 13.65 2.57
C VAL A 612 -22.03 14.75 2.60
N GLU A 613 -21.78 15.37 3.74
CA GLU A 613 -20.87 16.53 3.86
C GLU A 613 -19.42 16.26 3.38
N PRO A 614 -18.80 15.10 3.63
CA PRO A 614 -17.48 14.81 3.07
C PRO A 614 -17.44 14.86 1.54
N LEU A 615 -18.47 14.36 0.85
CA LEU A 615 -18.59 14.44 -0.61
C LEU A 615 -18.71 15.88 -1.09
N LYS A 616 -19.59 16.70 -0.48
CA LYS A 616 -19.76 18.12 -0.85
C LYS A 616 -18.46 18.90 -0.68
N ARG A 617 -17.76 18.69 0.43
CA ARG A 617 -16.47 19.34 0.70
C ARG A 617 -15.39 18.92 -0.29
N LEU A 618 -15.32 17.64 -0.64
CA LEU A 618 -14.43 17.13 -1.67
C LEU A 618 -14.65 17.87 -2.99
N LEU A 619 -15.90 17.93 -3.48
CA LEU A 619 -16.25 18.52 -4.77
C LEU A 619 -16.05 20.05 -4.78
N ASP A 620 -16.32 20.73 -3.67
CA ASP A 620 -16.03 22.16 -3.54
C ASP A 620 -14.52 22.44 -3.54
N TRP A 621 -13.71 21.56 -2.95
CA TRP A 621 -12.26 21.65 -2.93
C TRP A 621 -11.62 21.25 -4.28
N TYR A 622 -12.13 20.19 -4.93
CA TYR A 622 -11.59 19.68 -6.20
C TYR A 622 -11.92 20.58 -7.40
N GLY A 623 -13.12 21.17 -7.39
CA GLY A 623 -13.63 21.96 -8.50
C GLY A 623 -12.73 23.12 -8.99
N PRO A 624 -12.01 23.85 -8.10
CA PRO A 624 -11.08 24.91 -8.52
C PRO A 624 -9.89 24.45 -9.35
N PHE A 625 -9.53 23.16 -9.36
CA PHE A 625 -8.48 22.61 -10.21
C PHE A 625 -8.93 22.38 -11.67
N GLN A 626 -10.23 22.50 -11.95
CA GLN A 626 -10.74 22.41 -13.32
C GLN A 626 -10.16 23.51 -14.20
N ARG A 627 -9.67 23.15 -15.40
CA ARG A 627 -9.23 24.08 -16.45
C ARG A 627 -10.42 24.74 -17.16
N ASP A 628 -10.14 25.84 -17.86
CA ASP A 628 -11.19 26.60 -18.56
C ASP A 628 -11.89 25.82 -19.69
N ASP A 629 -11.20 24.87 -20.30
CA ASP A 629 -11.73 23.97 -21.33
C ASP A 629 -12.52 22.78 -20.77
N GLY A 630 -12.68 22.73 -19.43
CA GLY A 630 -13.41 21.71 -18.73
C GLY A 630 -12.59 20.51 -18.30
N GLU A 631 -11.29 20.45 -18.62
CA GLU A 631 -10.43 19.36 -18.20
C GLU A 631 -10.32 19.30 -16.68
N LEU A 632 -10.41 18.08 -16.13
CA LEU A 632 -10.21 17.79 -14.71
C LEU A 632 -8.90 17.00 -14.55
N PRO A 633 -8.13 17.23 -13.49
CA PRO A 633 -7.02 16.34 -13.17
C PRO A 633 -7.55 14.96 -12.78
N ASP A 634 -6.76 13.93 -12.96
CA ASP A 634 -7.04 12.58 -12.45
C ASP A 634 -6.78 12.50 -10.96
N CYS A 635 -5.77 13.23 -10.48
CA CYS A 635 -5.32 13.22 -9.09
C CYS A 635 -4.86 14.61 -8.62
N VAL A 636 -5.01 14.87 -7.32
CA VAL A 636 -4.49 16.08 -6.65
C VAL A 636 -3.86 15.70 -5.31
N ASP A 637 -2.63 16.14 -5.08
CA ASP A 637 -1.90 15.96 -3.83
C ASP A 637 -1.28 17.29 -3.33
N ASP A 638 -0.28 17.20 -2.44
CA ASP A 638 0.42 18.37 -1.92
C ASP A 638 1.36 19.02 -2.95
N ASP A 639 1.81 18.26 -3.96
CA ASP A 639 2.66 18.73 -5.05
C ASP A 639 1.84 19.40 -6.18
N GLY A 640 0.52 19.20 -6.19
CA GLY A 640 -0.41 19.82 -7.12
C GLY A 640 -1.33 18.84 -7.83
N ALA A 641 -1.75 19.21 -9.04
CA ALA A 641 -2.68 18.45 -9.87
C ALA A 641 -1.93 17.66 -10.94
N GLU A 642 -2.23 16.37 -11.07
CA GLU A 642 -1.75 15.47 -12.12
C GLU A 642 -2.76 15.42 -13.28
N TRP A 643 -2.29 15.26 -14.51
CA TRP A 643 -3.10 15.41 -15.71
C TRP A 643 -2.87 14.24 -16.67
N LEU A 644 -3.07 13.03 -16.20
CA LEU A 644 -3.02 11.86 -17.06
C LEU A 644 -4.27 11.80 -17.95
N PRO A 645 -4.19 11.23 -19.16
CA PRO A 645 -5.34 11.08 -20.03
C PRO A 645 -6.26 9.95 -19.54
N GLU A 646 -6.93 10.17 -18.41
CA GLU A 646 -7.96 9.32 -17.83
C GLU A 646 -9.32 10.02 -17.96
N TYR A 647 -10.22 9.44 -18.77
CA TYR A 647 -11.45 10.13 -19.12
C TYR A 647 -12.64 9.76 -18.23
N ASP A 648 -12.50 8.80 -17.36
CA ASP A 648 -13.48 8.43 -16.33
C ASP A 648 -13.75 9.57 -15.33
N ALA A 649 -12.74 10.42 -15.06
CA ALA A 649 -12.82 11.56 -14.15
C ALA A 649 -14.01 12.48 -14.43
N TYR A 650 -14.37 12.68 -15.70
CA TYR A 650 -15.48 13.54 -16.08
C TYR A 650 -16.83 12.98 -15.65
N GLY A 651 -17.05 11.69 -15.91
CA GLY A 651 -18.25 10.99 -15.48
C GLY A 651 -18.36 10.91 -13.95
N GLN A 652 -17.28 10.65 -13.29
CA GLN A 652 -17.19 10.56 -11.83
C GLN A 652 -17.51 11.90 -11.15
N TYR A 653 -16.97 13.02 -11.66
CA TYR A 653 -17.27 14.33 -11.12
C TYR A 653 -18.78 14.65 -11.21
N LEU A 654 -19.37 14.45 -12.38
CA LEU A 654 -20.81 14.69 -12.61
C LEU A 654 -21.68 13.80 -11.72
N HIS A 655 -21.28 12.52 -11.58
CA HIS A 655 -21.94 11.57 -10.68
C HIS A 655 -21.85 12.00 -9.22
N GLY A 656 -20.69 12.40 -8.74
CA GLY A 656 -20.50 12.87 -7.37
C GLY A 656 -21.37 14.08 -7.05
N VAL A 657 -21.46 15.06 -7.97
CA VAL A 657 -22.32 16.23 -7.80
C VAL A 657 -23.81 15.83 -7.75
N ALA A 658 -24.24 14.95 -8.66
CA ALA A 658 -25.63 14.50 -8.71
C ALA A 658 -26.02 13.69 -7.46
N GLU A 659 -25.17 12.76 -7.00
CA GLU A 659 -25.42 11.95 -5.79
C GLU A 659 -25.49 12.83 -4.54
N ALA A 660 -24.60 13.81 -4.40
CA ALA A 660 -24.66 14.76 -3.29
C ALA A 660 -25.98 15.50 -3.20
N LEU A 661 -26.54 15.87 -4.35
CA LEU A 661 -27.83 16.61 -4.44
C LEU A 661 -29.04 15.70 -4.33
N ARG A 662 -29.01 14.47 -4.87
CA ARG A 662 -30.10 13.50 -4.71
C ARG A 662 -30.29 13.09 -3.28
N LEU A 663 -29.19 12.85 -2.56
CA LEU A 663 -29.21 12.39 -1.17
C LEU A 663 -29.40 13.53 -0.17
N ALA A 664 -28.97 14.76 -0.50
CA ALA A 664 -29.16 15.95 0.34
C ALA A 664 -29.30 17.20 -0.52
N PRO A 665 -30.52 17.53 -0.97
CA PRO A 665 -30.79 18.69 -1.80
C PRO A 665 -30.25 20.00 -1.21
N ASP A 666 -29.51 20.78 -2.02
CA ASP A 666 -28.83 22.01 -1.60
C ASP A 666 -28.69 22.95 -2.79
N PRO A 667 -29.61 23.92 -2.93
CA PRO A 667 -29.59 24.88 -4.03
C PRO A 667 -28.31 25.71 -4.11
N ALA A 668 -27.68 26.01 -2.95
CA ALA A 668 -26.44 26.78 -2.96
C ALA A 668 -25.25 25.95 -3.45
N PHE A 669 -25.21 24.67 -3.13
CA PHE A 669 -24.23 23.74 -3.69
C PHE A 669 -24.45 23.56 -5.20
N LEU A 670 -25.69 23.37 -5.66
CA LEU A 670 -26.02 23.31 -7.08
C LEU A 670 -25.52 24.57 -7.82
N ALA A 671 -25.81 25.76 -7.30
CA ALA A 671 -25.40 27.02 -7.92
C ALA A 671 -23.88 27.14 -8.09
N ARG A 672 -23.10 26.57 -7.16
CA ARG A 672 -21.61 26.54 -7.27
C ARG A 672 -21.13 25.49 -8.26
N GLN A 673 -21.77 24.33 -8.32
CA GLN A 673 -21.31 23.20 -9.13
C GLN A 673 -21.80 23.23 -10.57
N TRP A 674 -22.98 23.81 -10.85
CA TRP A 674 -23.58 23.81 -12.17
C TRP A 674 -22.67 24.42 -13.27
N PRO A 675 -22.02 25.58 -13.10
CA PRO A 675 -21.11 26.12 -14.10
C PRO A 675 -19.91 25.21 -14.39
N ARG A 676 -19.46 24.45 -13.38
CA ARG A 676 -18.38 23.46 -13.53
C ARG A 676 -18.85 22.23 -14.28
N ALA A 677 -20.04 21.72 -13.95
CA ALA A 677 -20.67 20.60 -14.63
C ALA A 677 -20.89 20.88 -16.13
N GLN A 678 -21.28 22.12 -16.48
CA GLN A 678 -21.41 22.55 -17.88
C GLN A 678 -20.08 22.51 -18.65
N ARG A 679 -18.94 22.90 -18.00
CA ARG A 679 -17.63 22.80 -18.65
C ARG A 679 -17.19 21.33 -18.80
N VAL A 680 -17.48 20.47 -17.82
CA VAL A 680 -17.21 19.01 -17.92
C VAL A 680 -18.00 18.41 -19.09
N LEU A 681 -19.28 18.77 -19.22
CA LEU A 681 -20.12 18.34 -20.35
C LEU A 681 -19.53 18.76 -21.70
N ALA A 682 -19.13 20.03 -21.81
CA ALA A 682 -18.51 20.54 -23.05
C ALA A 682 -17.20 19.79 -23.39
N ARG A 683 -16.43 19.42 -22.38
CA ARG A 683 -15.22 18.61 -22.54
C ARG A 683 -15.56 17.19 -23.03
N LEU A 684 -16.53 16.51 -22.43
CA LEU A 684 -16.99 15.18 -22.88
C LEU A 684 -17.48 15.24 -24.36
N GLU A 685 -18.27 16.23 -24.71
CA GLU A 685 -18.73 16.43 -26.10
C GLU A 685 -17.56 16.65 -27.06
N SER A 686 -16.57 17.44 -26.66
CA SER A 686 -15.35 17.69 -27.44
C SER A 686 -14.50 16.43 -27.64
N LEU A 687 -14.36 15.60 -26.58
CA LEU A 687 -13.64 14.33 -26.68
C LEU A 687 -14.34 13.35 -27.59
N ARG A 688 -15.67 13.16 -27.44
CA ARG A 688 -16.48 12.30 -28.30
C ARG A 688 -16.43 12.75 -29.75
N ALA A 689 -16.49 14.07 -30.03
CA ALA A 689 -16.43 14.62 -31.37
C ALA A 689 -15.21 14.16 -32.18
N ARG A 690 -14.10 13.84 -31.51
CA ARG A 690 -12.87 13.30 -32.11
C ARG A 690 -13.06 11.88 -32.68
N ARG A 691 -14.14 11.18 -32.35
CA ARG A 691 -14.47 9.83 -32.80
C ARG A 691 -15.78 9.78 -33.63
N LEU A 692 -16.35 10.94 -34.00
CA LEU A 692 -17.50 11.03 -34.89
C LEU A 692 -17.13 11.27 -36.38
N ASP A 693 -15.82 11.38 -36.68
CA ASP A 693 -15.33 11.55 -38.05
C ASP A 693 -15.61 10.32 -38.92
N GLU A 694 -15.69 10.53 -40.22
CA GLU A 694 -15.99 9.50 -41.23
C GLU A 694 -15.03 8.30 -41.18
N GLN A 695 -13.77 8.55 -40.84
CA GLN A 695 -12.77 7.49 -40.71
C GLN A 695 -13.07 6.45 -39.62
N TYR A 696 -13.86 6.81 -38.60
CA TYR A 696 -14.24 5.92 -37.52
C TYR A 696 -15.60 5.25 -37.73
N ARG A 697 -16.44 5.72 -38.67
CA ARG A 697 -17.85 5.33 -38.86
C ARG A 697 -18.07 3.80 -38.89
N ASP A 698 -17.18 3.07 -39.54
CA ASP A 698 -17.28 1.63 -39.68
C ASP A 698 -16.38 0.84 -38.68
N THR A 699 -15.75 1.53 -37.73
CA THR A 699 -14.91 0.93 -36.68
C THR A 699 -15.67 0.76 -35.37
N ALA A 700 -15.08 -0.04 -34.45
CA ALA A 700 -15.62 -0.15 -33.10
C ALA A 700 -15.34 1.09 -32.23
N CYS A 701 -14.52 2.04 -32.69
CA CYS A 701 -14.19 3.26 -31.95
C CYS A 701 -15.19 4.41 -32.22
N PHE A 702 -16.13 4.24 -33.16
CA PHE A 702 -17.05 5.32 -33.53
C PHE A 702 -17.93 5.73 -32.36
N GLY A 703 -17.99 7.03 -32.09
CA GLY A 703 -18.84 7.65 -31.07
C GLY A 703 -18.41 7.47 -29.63
N LEU A 704 -17.29 6.76 -29.36
CA LEU A 704 -16.68 6.58 -28.02
C LEU A 704 -15.81 7.78 -27.64
N LEU A 705 -15.29 7.76 -26.40
CA LEU A 705 -14.18 8.60 -25.97
C LEU A 705 -12.88 8.14 -26.66
N PRO A 706 -11.86 9.01 -26.81
CA PRO A 706 -10.58 8.62 -27.39
C PRO A 706 -9.79 7.62 -26.51
N GLU A 707 -8.65 7.14 -27.04
CA GLU A 707 -7.71 6.29 -26.31
C GLU A 707 -7.25 7.00 -25.03
N SER A 708 -7.21 6.25 -23.96
CA SER A 708 -6.84 6.69 -22.62
C SER A 708 -5.95 5.68 -21.91
N MET A 709 -5.32 6.10 -20.82
CA MET A 709 -4.64 5.22 -19.88
C MET A 709 -5.64 4.53 -18.93
N SER A 710 -6.84 5.04 -18.84
CA SER A 710 -8.01 4.57 -18.09
C SER A 710 -7.65 3.91 -16.76
N HIS A 711 -8.09 4.42 -15.66
CA HIS A 711 -7.86 3.87 -14.29
C HIS A 711 -6.48 3.20 -14.10
N GLU A 712 -5.44 3.76 -14.75
CA GLU A 712 -4.06 3.25 -14.78
C GLU A 712 -3.91 1.83 -15.37
N GLY A 713 -4.98 1.21 -15.85
CA GLY A 713 -4.98 -0.16 -16.39
C GLY A 713 -4.23 -0.29 -17.72
N TYR A 714 -4.14 0.79 -18.50
CA TYR A 714 -3.58 0.78 -19.85
C TYR A 714 -2.41 1.77 -20.03
N MET A 715 -1.61 1.97 -18.97
CA MET A 715 -0.47 2.92 -19.00
C MET A 715 0.57 2.62 -20.11
N ALA A 716 0.81 1.33 -20.38
CA ALA A 716 1.80 0.93 -21.37
C ALA A 716 1.32 1.11 -22.83
N GLN A 717 0.01 1.06 -23.05
CA GLN A 717 -0.63 1.16 -24.35
C GLN A 717 -2.05 1.72 -24.15
N PRO A 718 -2.25 3.04 -24.34
CA PRO A 718 -3.59 3.62 -24.28
C PRO A 718 -4.57 2.96 -25.24
N VAL A 719 -5.80 2.78 -24.83
CA VAL A 719 -6.86 2.08 -25.55
C VAL A 719 -8.20 2.84 -25.44
N HIS A 720 -9.18 2.50 -26.26
CA HIS A 720 -10.57 2.90 -26.04
C HIS A 720 -11.14 1.96 -24.95
N ALA A 721 -11.11 2.45 -23.71
CA ALA A 721 -11.52 1.68 -22.54
C ALA A 721 -13.01 1.83 -22.26
N TYR A 722 -13.73 0.72 -22.20
CA TYR A 722 -15.18 0.74 -21.91
C TYR A 722 -15.50 1.21 -20.48
N TRP A 723 -14.55 1.14 -19.56
CA TRP A 723 -14.64 1.77 -18.24
C TRP A 723 -14.94 3.28 -18.37
N ASP A 724 -14.16 4.00 -19.19
CA ASP A 724 -14.32 5.43 -19.40
C ASP A 724 -15.69 5.75 -20.04
N ASP A 725 -16.10 4.93 -21.02
CA ASP A 725 -17.36 5.13 -21.71
C ASP A 725 -18.58 4.86 -20.82
N PHE A 726 -18.53 3.87 -19.94
CA PHE A 726 -19.60 3.64 -18.94
C PHE A 726 -19.68 4.78 -17.93
N TRP A 727 -18.55 5.33 -17.48
CA TRP A 727 -18.54 6.53 -16.64
C TRP A 727 -19.07 7.75 -17.39
N ALA A 728 -18.71 7.93 -18.66
CA ALA A 728 -19.25 9.01 -19.50
C ALA A 728 -20.78 8.89 -19.67
N LEU A 729 -21.29 7.69 -19.94
CA LEU A 729 -22.74 7.44 -20.02
C LEU A 729 -23.44 7.82 -18.70
N ARG A 730 -22.89 7.42 -17.58
CA ARG A 730 -23.41 7.82 -16.25
C ARG A 730 -23.39 9.33 -16.09
N GLY A 731 -22.27 9.97 -16.40
CA GLY A 731 -22.10 11.42 -16.30
C GLY A 731 -23.09 12.19 -17.17
N LEU A 732 -23.36 11.73 -18.40
CA LEU A 732 -24.35 12.34 -19.30
C LEU A 732 -25.77 12.24 -18.72
N ARG A 733 -26.15 11.10 -18.14
CA ARG A 733 -27.44 10.94 -17.45
C ARG A 733 -27.55 11.86 -16.23
N ASP A 734 -26.48 11.96 -15.47
CA ASP A 734 -26.44 12.78 -14.25
C ASP A 734 -26.46 14.28 -14.56
N VAL A 735 -25.74 14.74 -15.57
CA VAL A 735 -25.74 16.16 -15.93
C VAL A 735 -27.05 16.58 -16.60
N ALA A 736 -27.76 15.67 -17.30
CA ALA A 736 -29.14 15.94 -17.78
C ALA A 736 -30.09 16.20 -16.59
N TRP A 737 -29.99 15.38 -15.55
CA TRP A 737 -30.72 15.59 -14.30
C TRP A 737 -30.34 16.89 -13.60
N LEU A 738 -29.04 17.23 -13.52
CA LEU A 738 -28.55 18.48 -12.94
C LEU A 738 -29.08 19.70 -13.69
N ALA A 739 -29.19 19.65 -15.03
CA ALA A 739 -29.75 20.72 -15.86
C ALA A 739 -31.22 20.98 -15.49
N ALA A 740 -31.99 19.91 -15.30
CA ALA A 740 -33.40 20.05 -14.87
C ALA A 740 -33.50 20.65 -13.45
N GLN A 741 -32.61 20.24 -12.51
CA GLN A 741 -32.53 20.83 -11.16
C GLN A 741 -32.12 22.31 -11.19
N ALA A 742 -31.30 22.71 -12.16
CA ALA A 742 -30.91 24.11 -12.38
C ALA A 742 -32.00 24.95 -13.10
N GLY A 743 -33.13 24.34 -13.51
CA GLY A 743 -34.26 24.97 -14.21
C GLY A 743 -34.08 25.10 -15.74
N ASP A 744 -33.06 24.45 -16.31
CA ASP A 744 -32.80 24.44 -17.75
C ASP A 744 -33.37 23.18 -18.41
N GLU A 745 -34.70 23.17 -18.59
CA GLU A 745 -35.41 22.05 -19.18
C GLU A 745 -35.06 21.81 -20.66
N HIS A 746 -34.60 22.84 -21.38
CA HIS A 746 -34.18 22.70 -22.77
C HIS A 746 -32.87 21.91 -22.83
N GLU A 747 -31.89 22.33 -22.04
CA GLU A 747 -30.58 21.67 -21.94
C GLU A 747 -30.71 20.25 -21.37
N ALA A 748 -31.53 20.03 -20.34
CA ALA A 748 -31.82 18.71 -19.82
C ALA A 748 -32.28 17.72 -20.90
N ARG A 749 -33.21 18.14 -21.79
CA ARG A 749 -33.69 17.30 -22.90
C ARG A 749 -32.62 17.06 -23.94
N ARG A 750 -31.81 18.09 -24.27
CA ARG A 750 -30.71 17.97 -25.24
C ARG A 750 -29.70 16.93 -24.75
N ILE A 751 -29.28 17.03 -23.50
CA ILE A 751 -28.30 16.13 -22.90
C ILE A 751 -28.87 14.70 -22.77
N ALA A 752 -30.13 14.56 -22.39
CA ALA A 752 -30.79 13.26 -22.35
C ALA A 752 -30.82 12.57 -23.73
N ALA A 753 -31.05 13.32 -24.80
CA ALA A 753 -30.95 12.80 -26.17
C ALA A 753 -29.51 12.39 -26.52
N LEU A 754 -28.50 13.19 -26.12
CA LEU A 754 -27.08 12.87 -26.28
C LEU A 754 -26.69 11.58 -25.54
N ALA A 755 -27.20 11.37 -24.32
CA ALA A 755 -26.95 10.15 -23.56
C ALA A 755 -27.52 8.90 -24.26
N VAL A 756 -28.67 9.00 -24.88
CA VAL A 756 -29.29 7.90 -25.67
C VAL A 756 -28.46 7.62 -26.93
N GLU A 757 -28.00 8.65 -27.63
CA GLU A 757 -27.13 8.49 -28.78
C GLU A 757 -25.81 7.84 -28.42
N PHE A 758 -25.15 8.34 -27.37
CA PHE A 758 -23.89 7.79 -26.87
C PHE A 758 -24.04 6.31 -26.45
N ARG A 759 -25.10 5.96 -25.73
CA ARG A 759 -25.43 4.57 -25.37
C ARG A 759 -25.56 3.69 -26.63
N THR A 760 -26.18 4.19 -27.68
CA THR A 760 -26.36 3.45 -28.94
C THR A 760 -25.02 3.15 -29.59
N ASP A 761 -24.13 4.14 -29.65
CA ASP A 761 -22.77 3.99 -30.19
C ASP A 761 -21.92 3.03 -29.34
N LEU A 762 -22.02 3.15 -28.02
CA LEU A 762 -21.32 2.25 -27.06
C LEU A 762 -21.76 0.79 -27.27
N HIS A 763 -23.05 0.50 -27.38
CA HIS A 763 -23.56 -0.86 -27.61
C HIS A 763 -23.13 -1.39 -28.99
N ALA A 764 -23.13 -0.55 -30.02
CA ALA A 764 -22.64 -0.94 -31.33
C ALA A 764 -21.15 -1.24 -31.35
N SER A 765 -20.37 -0.46 -30.62
CA SER A 765 -18.93 -0.70 -30.38
C SER A 765 -18.68 -2.04 -29.70
N LEU A 766 -19.35 -2.32 -28.58
CA LEU A 766 -19.23 -3.58 -27.85
C LEU A 766 -19.56 -4.79 -28.77
N ALA A 767 -20.64 -4.72 -29.52
CA ALA A 767 -21.01 -5.80 -30.43
C ALA A 767 -19.95 -6.03 -31.52
N ARG A 768 -19.38 -4.94 -32.10
CA ARG A 768 -18.31 -5.02 -33.11
C ARG A 768 -17.00 -5.57 -32.48
N SER A 769 -16.63 -5.10 -31.30
CA SER A 769 -15.42 -5.54 -30.61
C SER A 769 -15.51 -7.05 -30.27
N MET A 770 -16.63 -7.50 -29.71
CA MET A 770 -16.87 -8.93 -29.43
C MET A 770 -16.78 -9.77 -30.71
N ALA A 771 -17.36 -9.32 -31.81
CA ALA A 771 -17.31 -10.00 -33.08
C ALA A 771 -15.89 -10.04 -33.67
N THR A 772 -15.13 -8.93 -33.58
CA THR A 772 -13.76 -8.81 -34.09
C THR A 772 -12.79 -9.76 -33.34
N HIS A 773 -12.93 -9.85 -32.03
CA HIS A 773 -12.08 -10.68 -31.18
C HIS A 773 -12.58 -12.12 -31.04
N GLY A 774 -13.78 -12.43 -31.53
CA GLY A 774 -14.38 -13.77 -31.44
C GLY A 774 -14.66 -14.21 -30.01
N ILE A 775 -15.07 -13.26 -29.13
CA ILE A 775 -15.34 -13.47 -27.72
C ILE A 775 -16.84 -13.41 -27.40
N ASP A 776 -17.25 -14.11 -26.35
CA ASP A 776 -18.65 -14.22 -25.90
C ASP A 776 -18.94 -13.42 -24.61
N PHE A 777 -17.94 -12.74 -24.05
CA PHE A 777 -18.01 -11.88 -22.86
C PHE A 777 -17.86 -10.40 -23.23
N ILE A 778 -18.23 -9.52 -22.31
CA ILE A 778 -18.05 -8.06 -22.47
C ILE A 778 -16.55 -7.73 -22.28
N PRO A 779 -15.86 -7.15 -23.28
CA PRO A 779 -14.43 -6.80 -23.17
C PRO A 779 -14.18 -5.55 -22.33
N GLY A 780 -12.95 -5.42 -21.82
CA GLY A 780 -12.48 -4.22 -21.11
C GLY A 780 -12.13 -3.07 -22.05
N SER A 781 -11.65 -3.38 -23.27
CA SER A 781 -11.24 -2.39 -24.27
C SER A 781 -11.56 -2.83 -25.69
N VAL A 782 -11.58 -1.84 -26.61
CA VAL A 782 -11.84 -2.08 -28.06
C VAL A 782 -10.69 -2.85 -28.71
N GLU A 783 -9.44 -2.41 -28.48
CA GLU A 783 -8.26 -2.92 -29.20
C GLU A 783 -7.83 -4.28 -28.74
N LEU A 784 -7.94 -4.58 -27.45
CA LEU A 784 -7.42 -5.80 -26.87
C LEU A 784 -8.45 -6.91 -26.76
N GLY A 785 -9.75 -6.56 -26.65
CA GLY A 785 -10.79 -7.54 -26.37
C GLY A 785 -10.54 -8.29 -25.05
N ASP A 786 -9.85 -7.66 -24.11
CA ASP A 786 -9.37 -8.22 -22.86
C ASP A 786 -10.51 -8.47 -21.87
N PHE A 787 -10.25 -9.36 -20.92
CA PHE A 787 -11.19 -9.74 -19.88
C PHE A 787 -10.94 -8.92 -18.61
N ASP A 788 -11.92 -8.07 -18.24
CA ASP A 788 -11.93 -7.33 -16.97
C ASP A 788 -13.34 -7.28 -16.37
N ALA A 789 -13.66 -8.27 -15.54
CA ALA A 789 -14.97 -8.33 -14.88
C ALA A 789 -15.17 -7.22 -13.85
N THR A 790 -14.10 -6.69 -13.27
CA THR A 790 -14.17 -5.61 -12.26
C THR A 790 -14.49 -4.28 -12.90
N ALA A 791 -13.91 -3.98 -14.05
CA ALA A 791 -14.26 -2.80 -14.84
C ALA A 791 -15.69 -2.91 -15.40
N ILE A 792 -16.07 -4.09 -15.92
CA ILE A 792 -17.42 -4.28 -16.48
C ILE A 792 -18.52 -4.26 -15.41
N ALA A 793 -18.22 -4.56 -14.15
CA ALA A 793 -19.21 -4.45 -13.09
C ALA A 793 -19.84 -3.06 -12.98
N ILE A 794 -19.14 -1.97 -13.35
CA ILE A 794 -19.68 -0.61 -13.31
C ILE A 794 -20.78 -0.37 -14.37
N ALA A 795 -20.81 -1.14 -15.46
CA ALA A 795 -21.89 -1.07 -16.44
C ALA A 795 -23.24 -1.34 -15.79
N LEU A 796 -23.27 -2.24 -14.79
CA LEU A 796 -24.46 -2.60 -14.05
C LEU A 796 -24.65 -1.75 -12.78
N THR A 797 -23.58 -1.48 -12.03
CA THR A 797 -23.69 -0.88 -10.69
C THR A 797 -23.73 0.66 -10.72
N VAL A 798 -23.01 1.29 -11.62
CA VAL A 798 -22.86 2.74 -11.74
C VAL A 798 -23.65 3.27 -12.94
N ALA A 799 -23.34 2.80 -14.15
CA ALA A 799 -24.04 3.21 -15.35
C ALA A 799 -25.49 2.73 -15.36
N ASP A 800 -25.78 1.61 -14.66
CA ASP A 800 -27.10 0.96 -14.59
C ASP A 800 -27.66 0.70 -15.99
N ASP A 801 -26.83 0.06 -16.83
CA ASP A 801 -27.08 -0.20 -18.24
C ASP A 801 -27.28 -1.69 -18.56
N GLY A 802 -27.54 -2.51 -17.52
CA GLY A 802 -27.63 -3.96 -17.64
C GLY A 802 -28.75 -4.45 -18.58
N ASP A 803 -29.89 -3.76 -18.59
CA ASP A 803 -31.03 -4.09 -19.44
C ASP A 803 -30.77 -3.82 -20.94
N GLY A 804 -29.77 -2.98 -21.24
CA GLY A 804 -29.38 -2.68 -22.61
C GLY A 804 -28.30 -3.59 -23.18
N LEU A 805 -27.56 -4.30 -22.32
CA LEU A 805 -26.47 -5.17 -22.73
C LEU A 805 -26.95 -6.62 -22.98
N PRO A 806 -26.29 -7.38 -23.89
CA PRO A 806 -26.66 -8.77 -24.15
C PRO A 806 -26.52 -9.63 -22.89
N ARG A 807 -27.63 -10.13 -22.37
CA ARG A 807 -27.66 -10.94 -21.15
C ARG A 807 -26.70 -12.13 -21.19
N ALA A 808 -26.60 -12.82 -22.31
CA ALA A 808 -25.70 -13.95 -22.48
C ALA A 808 -24.22 -13.54 -22.34
N ALA A 809 -23.83 -12.36 -22.84
CA ALA A 809 -22.47 -11.87 -22.70
C ALA A 809 -22.15 -11.42 -21.26
N LEU A 810 -23.12 -10.82 -20.56
CA LEU A 810 -22.99 -10.51 -19.14
C LEU A 810 -22.84 -11.78 -18.31
N ASP A 811 -23.69 -12.80 -18.53
CA ASP A 811 -23.59 -14.07 -17.85
C ASP A 811 -22.22 -14.73 -18.12
N ALA A 812 -21.75 -14.76 -19.38
CA ALA A 812 -20.43 -15.31 -19.74
C ALA A 812 -19.27 -14.55 -19.05
N THR A 813 -19.37 -13.22 -18.95
CA THR A 813 -18.37 -12.39 -18.22
C THR A 813 -18.24 -12.83 -16.77
N PHE A 814 -19.37 -12.93 -16.06
CA PHE A 814 -19.33 -13.25 -14.62
C PHE A 814 -19.16 -14.75 -14.34
N ASP A 815 -19.57 -15.65 -15.24
CA ASP A 815 -19.26 -17.09 -15.16
C ASP A 815 -17.76 -17.33 -15.27
N ARG A 816 -17.10 -16.65 -16.22
CA ARG A 816 -15.64 -16.70 -16.37
C ARG A 816 -14.92 -16.17 -15.12
N TYR A 817 -15.38 -15.06 -14.53
CA TYR A 817 -14.85 -14.55 -13.26
C TYR A 817 -14.99 -15.58 -12.13
N LEU A 818 -16.18 -16.16 -11.97
CA LEU A 818 -16.43 -17.15 -10.91
C LEU A 818 -15.58 -18.41 -11.09
N ALA A 819 -15.32 -18.82 -12.34
CA ALA A 819 -14.41 -19.93 -12.64
C ALA A 819 -12.97 -19.61 -12.22
N ILE A 820 -12.44 -18.41 -12.59
CA ILE A 820 -11.10 -17.94 -12.17
C ILE A 820 -11.01 -17.88 -10.64
N ARG A 821 -12.05 -17.38 -9.99
CA ARG A 821 -12.08 -17.31 -8.53
C ARG A 821 -12.10 -18.69 -7.87
N ALA A 822 -12.86 -19.65 -8.43
CA ALA A 822 -12.92 -21.02 -7.92
C ALA A 822 -11.55 -21.71 -8.01
N GLU A 823 -10.78 -21.48 -9.08
CA GLU A 823 -9.43 -22.03 -9.23
C GLU A 823 -8.48 -21.59 -8.10
N ARG A 824 -8.70 -20.42 -7.47
CA ARG A 824 -7.88 -19.96 -6.35
C ARG A 824 -7.97 -20.84 -5.12
N SER A 825 -9.10 -21.50 -4.90
CA SER A 825 -9.32 -22.40 -3.76
C SER A 825 -8.46 -23.67 -3.86
N ASP A 826 -8.18 -24.14 -5.07
CA ASP A 826 -7.57 -25.46 -5.33
C ASP A 826 -6.18 -25.39 -5.99
N SER A 827 -5.71 -24.19 -6.36
CA SER A 827 -4.51 -24.02 -7.18
C SER A 827 -3.42 -23.21 -6.47
N THR A 828 -2.16 -23.62 -6.67
CA THR A 828 -0.97 -22.83 -6.33
C THR A 828 -0.56 -21.88 -7.47
N ARG A 829 -1.33 -21.81 -8.55
CA ARG A 829 -0.99 -21.06 -9.77
C ARG A 829 -1.26 -19.57 -9.71
N TRP A 830 -2.11 -19.11 -8.76
CA TRP A 830 -2.33 -17.68 -8.59
C TRP A 830 -1.30 -17.08 -7.63
N SER A 831 -0.96 -15.83 -7.81
CA SER A 831 -0.03 -15.06 -6.96
C SER A 831 -0.77 -14.07 -6.06
N ASN A 832 -1.65 -13.27 -6.62
CA ASN A 832 -2.43 -12.23 -5.95
C ASN A 832 -3.76 -11.98 -6.65
N TYR A 833 -4.62 -11.22 -6.00
CA TYR A 833 -5.82 -10.62 -6.59
C TYR A 833 -6.09 -9.25 -5.94
N SER A 834 -6.86 -8.42 -6.59
CA SER A 834 -7.30 -7.16 -6.00
C SER A 834 -8.68 -7.31 -5.36
N ALA A 835 -8.84 -6.83 -4.13
CA ALA A 835 -10.11 -6.82 -3.43
C ALA A 835 -11.18 -5.89 -4.07
N TYR A 836 -10.86 -5.17 -5.18
CA TYR A 836 -11.85 -4.51 -6.04
C TYR A 836 -12.91 -5.47 -6.60
N GLU A 837 -12.66 -6.78 -6.58
CA GLU A 837 -13.65 -7.80 -6.90
C GLU A 837 -14.94 -7.69 -6.08
N ILE A 838 -14.94 -7.01 -4.94
CA ILE A 838 -16.13 -6.74 -4.13
C ILE A 838 -17.23 -6.01 -4.94
N ARG A 839 -16.85 -5.22 -5.92
CA ARG A 839 -17.75 -4.52 -6.86
C ARG A 839 -18.65 -5.48 -7.63
N ILE A 840 -18.16 -6.67 -7.92
CA ILE A 840 -18.89 -7.73 -8.65
C ILE A 840 -20.11 -8.20 -7.88
N VAL A 841 -20.13 -8.11 -6.55
CA VAL A 841 -21.32 -8.42 -5.73
C VAL A 841 -22.53 -7.61 -6.21
N GLY A 842 -22.38 -6.29 -6.36
CA GLY A 842 -23.45 -5.42 -6.86
C GLY A 842 -23.91 -5.76 -8.28
N ALA A 843 -23.00 -6.16 -9.16
CA ALA A 843 -23.31 -6.58 -10.52
C ALA A 843 -24.11 -7.88 -10.55
N LEU A 844 -23.69 -8.89 -9.80
CA LEU A 844 -24.39 -10.18 -9.68
C LEU A 844 -25.80 -10.01 -9.11
N LEU A 845 -26.00 -9.09 -8.14
CA LEU A 845 -27.33 -8.77 -7.61
C LEU A 845 -28.28 -8.20 -8.67
N ARG A 846 -27.78 -7.33 -9.54
CA ARG A 846 -28.58 -6.77 -10.65
C ARG A 846 -28.92 -7.82 -11.70
N LEU A 847 -28.07 -8.80 -11.89
CA LEU A 847 -28.32 -9.97 -12.74
C LEU A 847 -29.24 -11.00 -12.08
N GLY A 848 -29.68 -10.79 -10.82
CA GLY A 848 -30.52 -11.73 -10.07
C GLY A 848 -29.76 -12.95 -9.55
N ARG A 849 -28.44 -12.93 -9.56
CA ARG A 849 -27.55 -14.02 -9.15
C ARG A 849 -27.15 -13.88 -7.67
N ARG A 850 -28.14 -13.96 -6.78
CA ARG A 850 -27.96 -13.74 -5.32
C ARG A 850 -26.93 -14.68 -4.70
N ASP A 851 -27.02 -15.97 -5.01
CA ASP A 851 -26.16 -16.97 -4.36
C ASP A 851 -24.70 -16.77 -4.73
N ASP A 852 -24.43 -16.45 -5.99
CA ASP A 852 -23.08 -16.10 -6.46
C ASP A 852 -22.57 -14.81 -5.79
N ALA A 853 -23.43 -13.81 -5.68
CA ALA A 853 -23.10 -12.54 -5.01
C ALA A 853 -22.75 -12.76 -3.53
N LEU A 854 -23.53 -13.54 -2.82
CA LEU A 854 -23.27 -13.88 -1.41
C LEU A 854 -22.00 -14.73 -1.26
N ALA A 855 -21.73 -15.66 -2.17
CA ALA A 855 -20.50 -16.45 -2.15
C ALA A 855 -19.24 -15.57 -2.34
N VAL A 856 -19.29 -14.56 -3.22
CA VAL A 856 -18.20 -13.57 -3.40
C VAL A 856 -18.06 -12.72 -2.13
N LEU A 857 -19.16 -12.18 -1.62
CA LEU A 857 -19.19 -11.34 -0.41
C LEU A 857 -18.59 -12.06 0.81
N HIS A 858 -19.04 -13.27 1.08
CA HIS A 858 -18.59 -14.06 2.23
C HIS A 858 -17.10 -14.41 2.12
N ALA A 859 -16.61 -14.73 0.93
CA ALA A 859 -15.20 -15.06 0.75
C ALA A 859 -14.30 -13.83 0.94
N LEU A 860 -14.69 -12.66 0.43
CA LEU A 860 -13.93 -11.43 0.63
C LEU A 860 -13.95 -10.98 2.09
N LEU A 861 -15.08 -11.15 2.80
CA LEU A 861 -15.14 -10.92 4.25
C LEU A 861 -14.22 -11.84 5.04
N ALA A 862 -14.09 -13.10 4.61
CA ALA A 862 -13.17 -14.05 5.24
C ALA A 862 -11.70 -13.73 4.98
N ASP A 863 -11.37 -13.00 3.89
CA ASP A 863 -10.00 -12.59 3.54
C ASP A 863 -9.66 -11.15 3.97
N CYS A 864 -10.34 -10.60 4.98
CA CYS A 864 -9.88 -9.39 5.66
C CYS A 864 -8.49 -9.61 6.28
N ARG A 865 -7.57 -8.65 6.11
CA ARG A 865 -6.15 -8.80 6.52
C ARG A 865 -5.67 -7.65 7.43
N PRO A 866 -5.45 -7.89 8.71
CA PRO A 866 -5.90 -9.07 9.48
C PRO A 866 -7.43 -9.08 9.65
N ALA A 867 -7.99 -10.27 9.81
CA ALA A 867 -9.44 -10.44 9.98
C ALA A 867 -10.01 -9.63 11.17
N ALA A 868 -9.24 -9.51 12.24
CA ALA A 868 -9.64 -8.76 13.43
C ALA A 868 -9.81 -7.25 13.21
N TRP A 869 -9.19 -6.68 12.19
CA TRP A 869 -9.28 -5.26 11.84
C TRP A 869 -10.23 -4.97 10.67
N ARG A 870 -10.92 -5.99 10.14
CA ARG A 870 -12.01 -5.87 9.16
C ARG A 870 -11.68 -4.99 7.96
N GLN A 871 -10.49 -5.16 7.38
CA GLN A 871 -9.95 -4.32 6.33
C GLN A 871 -9.33 -5.14 5.21
N TRP A 872 -9.11 -4.52 4.07
CA TRP A 872 -8.43 -5.12 2.93
C TRP A 872 -7.26 -4.25 2.49
N PRO A 873 -6.15 -4.89 2.03
CA PRO A 873 -5.17 -4.24 1.18
C PRO A 873 -5.73 -4.07 -0.23
N GLU A 874 -5.12 -3.24 -1.05
CA GLU A 874 -5.42 -3.19 -2.48
C GLU A 874 -5.09 -4.52 -3.17
N GLN A 875 -3.93 -5.10 -2.84
CA GLN A 875 -3.44 -6.36 -3.36
C GLN A 875 -3.38 -7.43 -2.27
N SER A 876 -4.16 -8.49 -2.42
CA SER A 876 -4.17 -9.66 -1.55
C SER A 876 -3.32 -10.77 -2.16
N TRP A 877 -2.19 -11.07 -1.51
CA TRP A 877 -1.26 -12.10 -1.99
C TRP A 877 -1.58 -13.47 -1.40
N ARG A 878 -1.34 -14.54 -2.19
CA ARG A 878 -1.56 -15.92 -1.75
C ARG A 878 -0.70 -16.27 -0.53
N ASP A 879 0.58 -15.92 -0.57
CA ASP A 879 1.48 -16.07 0.56
C ASP A 879 1.30 -14.87 1.50
N TYR A 880 0.74 -15.14 2.68
CA TYR A 880 0.43 -14.10 3.67
C TYR A 880 1.71 -13.49 4.30
N ASP A 881 2.78 -14.27 4.44
CA ASP A 881 4.00 -13.86 5.13
C ASP A 881 5.11 -13.39 4.18
N ALA A 882 4.99 -13.63 2.89
CA ALA A 882 5.99 -13.20 1.91
C ALA A 882 5.95 -11.68 1.70
N PRO A 883 7.12 -11.02 1.66
CA PRO A 883 7.20 -9.59 1.33
C PRO A 883 6.56 -9.29 -0.01
N ALA A 884 5.53 -8.47 -0.01
CA ALA A 884 4.81 -8.12 -1.21
C ALA A 884 4.17 -6.73 -1.12
N PHE A 885 4.01 -6.08 -2.27
CA PHE A 885 3.30 -4.81 -2.37
C PHE A 885 1.81 -5.01 -2.07
N LEU A 886 1.31 -4.33 -1.06
CA LEU A 886 -0.09 -4.38 -0.64
C LEU A 886 -0.95 -3.24 -1.23
N GLY A 887 -0.34 -2.28 -1.91
CA GLY A 887 -0.93 -0.97 -2.14
C GLY A 887 -0.84 -0.14 -0.87
N ASP A 888 -1.96 0.19 -0.26
CA ASP A 888 -2.00 0.74 1.11
C ASP A 888 -2.95 -0.09 1.98
N LEU A 889 -2.88 0.09 3.30
CA LEU A 889 -3.68 -0.65 4.26
C LEU A 889 -4.07 0.26 5.45
N PRO A 890 -5.35 0.40 5.77
CA PRO A 890 -6.52 -0.06 4.99
C PRO A 890 -6.65 0.70 3.67
N HIS A 891 -7.10 0.03 2.61
CA HIS A 891 -7.40 0.69 1.34
C HIS A 891 -8.85 1.18 1.35
N SER A 892 -9.05 2.51 1.46
CA SER A 892 -10.36 3.11 1.71
C SER A 892 -11.31 3.03 0.52
N TRP A 893 -10.80 3.02 -0.73
CA TRP A 893 -11.67 2.83 -1.90
C TRP A 893 -12.27 1.42 -1.92
N ILE A 894 -11.50 0.37 -1.56
CA ILE A 894 -12.06 -0.98 -1.40
C ILE A 894 -13.11 -1.00 -0.29
N GLY A 895 -12.86 -0.29 0.82
CA GLY A 895 -13.86 -0.09 1.87
C GLY A 895 -15.14 0.57 1.34
N ALA A 896 -15.03 1.55 0.45
CA ALA A 896 -16.17 2.21 -0.21
C ALA A 896 -16.94 1.25 -1.13
N GLU A 897 -16.25 0.46 -1.94
CA GLU A 897 -16.86 -0.56 -2.79
C GLU A 897 -17.61 -1.62 -1.96
N TYR A 898 -17.06 -1.97 -0.79
CA TYR A 898 -17.75 -2.84 0.16
C TYR A 898 -19.05 -2.20 0.70
N ILE A 899 -19.02 -0.91 1.07
CA ILE A 899 -20.21 -0.18 1.51
C ILE A 899 -21.27 -0.18 0.40
N HIS A 900 -20.88 0.10 -0.86
CA HIS A 900 -21.78 0.06 -2.00
C HIS A 900 -22.34 -1.35 -2.26
N ALA A 901 -21.50 -2.38 -2.21
CA ALA A 901 -21.90 -3.77 -2.40
C ALA A 901 -22.91 -4.22 -1.33
N LEU A 902 -22.58 -3.97 -0.04
CA LEU A 902 -23.45 -4.39 1.06
C LEU A 902 -24.76 -3.59 1.06
N THR A 903 -24.74 -2.25 0.88
CA THR A 903 -25.98 -1.47 0.84
C THR A 903 -26.85 -1.84 -0.36
N SER A 904 -26.27 -2.19 -1.51
CA SER A 904 -26.98 -2.70 -2.68
C SER A 904 -27.70 -4.03 -2.41
N ALA A 905 -27.20 -4.86 -1.49
CA ALA A 905 -27.88 -6.08 -1.08
C ALA A 905 -29.24 -5.78 -0.42
N PHE A 906 -29.38 -4.60 0.21
CA PHE A 906 -30.62 -4.19 0.89
C PHE A 906 -31.47 -3.26 0.03
N ALA A 907 -30.87 -2.35 -0.71
CA ALA A 907 -31.58 -1.45 -1.62
C ALA A 907 -30.67 -0.89 -2.71
N TYR A 908 -31.17 -0.83 -3.95
CA TYR A 908 -30.53 -0.12 -5.06
C TYR A 908 -31.56 0.46 -6.02
N GLU A 909 -31.25 1.62 -6.60
CA GLU A 909 -32.03 2.26 -7.64
C GLU A 909 -31.88 1.50 -8.96
N HIS A 910 -32.92 1.44 -9.77
CA HIS A 910 -32.95 0.86 -11.11
C HIS A 910 -33.45 1.91 -12.09
N HIS A 911 -32.62 2.33 -13.03
CA HIS A 911 -32.87 3.50 -13.87
C HIS A 911 -33.92 3.25 -14.95
N ASP A 912 -33.83 2.11 -15.67
CA ASP A 912 -34.61 1.86 -16.88
C ASP A 912 -36.11 1.78 -16.59
N ASP A 913 -36.51 1.27 -15.44
CA ASP A 913 -37.92 1.23 -15.01
C ASP A 913 -38.27 2.20 -13.85
N ALA A 914 -37.32 3.06 -13.50
CA ALA A 914 -37.42 4.03 -12.40
C ALA A 914 -37.94 3.43 -11.08
N SER A 915 -37.47 2.22 -10.72
CA SER A 915 -37.85 1.52 -9.50
C SER A 915 -36.75 1.56 -8.44
N LEU A 916 -37.12 1.22 -7.20
CA LEU A 916 -36.18 0.93 -6.10
C LEU A 916 -36.31 -0.56 -5.76
N VAL A 917 -35.22 -1.30 -5.92
CA VAL A 917 -35.20 -2.74 -5.66
C VAL A 917 -34.77 -2.99 -4.21
N LEU A 918 -35.54 -3.80 -3.46
CA LEU A 918 -35.30 -4.07 -2.05
C LEU A 918 -34.97 -5.55 -1.80
N ALA A 919 -34.05 -5.80 -0.90
CA ALA A 919 -33.69 -7.09 -0.34
C ALA A 919 -33.16 -8.13 -1.36
N ALA A 920 -32.63 -7.67 -2.52
CA ALA A 920 -32.15 -8.54 -3.59
C ALA A 920 -30.93 -9.40 -3.18
N GLY A 921 -30.10 -8.90 -2.25
CA GLY A 921 -28.89 -9.57 -1.77
C GLY A 921 -28.94 -9.96 -0.29
N VAL A 922 -30.12 -9.91 0.34
CA VAL A 922 -30.24 -10.37 1.74
C VAL A 922 -30.05 -11.88 1.80
N ASP A 923 -29.17 -12.33 2.70
CA ASP A 923 -28.94 -13.76 2.94
C ASP A 923 -30.13 -14.37 3.70
N GLY A 924 -30.59 -15.55 3.28
CA GLY A 924 -31.64 -16.31 3.98
C GLY A 924 -31.28 -16.63 5.44
N ALA A 925 -29.99 -16.78 5.75
CA ALA A 925 -29.48 -16.98 7.10
C ALA A 925 -29.68 -15.76 8.01
N TRP A 926 -29.81 -14.56 7.46
CA TRP A 926 -30.05 -13.33 8.24
C TRP A 926 -31.50 -13.15 8.65
N LEU A 927 -32.44 -13.98 8.15
CA LEU A 927 -33.86 -13.89 8.46
C LEU A 927 -34.27 -14.63 9.73
N HIS A 928 -33.35 -15.31 10.40
CA HIS A 928 -33.60 -15.97 11.68
C HIS A 928 -33.73 -14.98 12.84
N ASP A 929 -34.26 -15.40 13.94
CA ASP A 929 -34.43 -14.61 15.17
C ASP A 929 -35.17 -13.28 14.92
N GLU A 930 -34.50 -12.16 15.14
CA GLU A 930 -35.05 -10.81 14.94
C GLU A 930 -35.15 -10.41 13.46
N GLY A 931 -34.44 -11.15 12.57
CA GLY A 931 -34.37 -10.84 11.17
C GLY A 931 -33.50 -9.60 10.86
N VAL A 932 -33.77 -9.00 9.72
CA VAL A 932 -33.09 -7.81 9.19
C VAL A 932 -33.92 -6.56 9.48
N THR A 933 -33.25 -5.51 9.93
CA THR A 933 -33.84 -4.17 10.03
C THR A 933 -32.99 -3.17 9.25
N VAL A 934 -33.63 -2.44 8.36
CA VAL A 934 -33.06 -1.27 7.67
C VAL A 934 -33.71 -0.03 8.27
N THR A 935 -32.92 0.97 8.64
CA THR A 935 -33.41 2.19 9.28
C THR A 935 -32.80 3.40 8.60
N ALA A 936 -33.63 4.22 7.97
CA ALA A 936 -33.24 5.48 7.34
C ALA A 936 -32.05 5.36 6.37
N LEU A 937 -31.90 4.23 5.64
CA LEU A 937 -30.90 4.10 4.59
C LEU A 937 -31.16 5.16 3.52
N ALA A 938 -30.14 5.96 3.20
CA ALA A 938 -30.27 7.03 2.24
C ALA A 938 -30.52 6.47 0.83
N THR A 939 -31.57 6.96 0.15
CA THR A 939 -31.93 6.64 -1.24
C THR A 939 -32.26 7.91 -1.99
N HIS A 940 -32.32 7.87 -3.32
CA HIS A 940 -32.77 9.01 -4.16
C HIS A 940 -34.21 9.43 -3.86
N HIS A 941 -34.95 8.60 -3.15
CA HIS A 941 -36.37 8.80 -2.81
C HIS A 941 -36.61 9.17 -1.36
N GLY A 942 -35.54 9.38 -0.59
CA GLY A 942 -35.58 9.69 0.86
C GLY A 942 -35.09 8.52 1.72
N PRO A 943 -35.19 8.66 3.06
CA PRO A 943 -34.67 7.68 4.01
C PRO A 943 -35.57 6.44 4.07
N LEU A 944 -35.04 5.30 3.57
CA LEU A 944 -35.72 4.03 3.51
C LEU A 944 -35.64 3.28 4.84
N SER A 945 -36.81 2.82 5.32
CA SER A 945 -36.88 1.91 6.48
C SER A 945 -37.77 0.72 6.19
N TYR A 946 -37.28 -0.48 6.56
CA TYR A 946 -38.06 -1.71 6.50
C TYR A 946 -37.55 -2.78 7.44
N ARG A 947 -38.38 -3.79 7.73
CA ARG A 947 -38.01 -5.00 8.46
C ARG A 947 -38.33 -6.22 7.62
N LEU A 948 -37.49 -7.26 7.70
CA LEU A 948 -37.63 -8.50 6.98
C LEU A 948 -37.25 -9.66 7.89
N ARG A 949 -38.15 -10.64 8.06
CA ARG A 949 -37.88 -11.81 8.91
C ARG A 949 -38.58 -13.07 8.41
N ARG A 950 -38.06 -14.20 8.77
CA ARG A 950 -38.75 -15.51 8.56
C ARG A 950 -39.76 -15.75 9.69
N LEU A 951 -41.01 -16.02 9.35
CA LEU A 951 -42.01 -16.38 10.32
C LEU A 951 -41.99 -17.88 10.63
N ASP A 952 -41.80 -18.71 9.60
CA ASP A 952 -41.66 -20.17 9.67
C ASP A 952 -40.97 -20.74 8.41
N ALA A 953 -41.03 -22.05 8.21
CA ALA A 953 -40.40 -22.71 7.07
C ALA A 953 -40.90 -22.25 5.69
N GLN A 954 -42.12 -21.73 5.61
CA GLN A 954 -42.78 -21.36 4.35
C GLN A 954 -43.10 -19.85 4.27
N ARG A 955 -43.00 -19.08 5.34
CA ARG A 955 -43.47 -17.69 5.35
C ARG A 955 -42.34 -16.73 5.70
N VAL A 956 -42.23 -15.67 4.88
CA VAL A 956 -41.36 -14.53 5.09
C VAL A 956 -42.23 -13.27 5.18
N GLU A 957 -41.98 -12.47 6.20
CA GLU A 957 -42.69 -11.20 6.48
C GLU A 957 -41.79 -10.03 6.17
N MET A 958 -42.34 -9.05 5.45
CA MET A 958 -41.70 -7.77 5.21
C MET A 958 -42.60 -6.61 5.61
N HIS A 959 -42.09 -5.65 6.33
CA HIS A 959 -42.81 -4.42 6.66
C HIS A 959 -42.01 -3.24 6.17
N VAL A 960 -42.57 -2.48 5.21
CA VAL A 960 -41.95 -1.26 4.66
C VAL A 960 -42.67 -0.05 5.21
N ASP A 961 -41.94 0.83 5.88
CA ASP A 961 -42.50 2.02 6.51
C ASP A 961 -42.83 3.10 5.48
N ALA A 962 -43.73 4.01 5.83
CA ALA A 962 -43.88 5.27 5.12
C ALA A 962 -42.71 6.19 5.46
N GLY A 963 -42.06 6.81 4.50
CA GLY A 963 -40.89 7.67 4.78
C GLY A 963 -40.14 8.08 3.50
N ILE A 964 -40.38 7.38 2.42
CA ILE A 964 -39.84 7.71 1.11
C ILE A 964 -40.94 8.17 0.15
N THR A 965 -40.55 8.97 -0.83
CA THR A 965 -41.39 9.21 -2.01
C THR A 965 -41.32 7.98 -2.90
N LEU A 966 -42.49 7.36 -3.21
CA LEU A 966 -42.48 6.20 -4.08
C LEU A 966 -41.92 6.54 -5.46
N PRO A 967 -40.93 5.78 -5.98
CA PRO A 967 -40.48 5.93 -7.35
C PRO A 967 -41.58 5.64 -8.36
N ALA A 968 -41.50 6.20 -9.56
CA ALA A 968 -42.49 5.99 -10.62
C ALA A 968 -42.69 4.50 -10.95
N GLY A 969 -41.61 3.73 -10.95
CA GLY A 969 -41.64 2.27 -11.13
C GLY A 969 -42.01 1.45 -9.89
N GLY A 970 -42.28 2.10 -8.73
CA GLY A 970 -42.61 1.41 -7.48
C GLY A 970 -41.40 0.77 -6.78
N LEU A 971 -41.68 -0.04 -5.74
CA LEU A 971 -40.68 -0.82 -5.04
C LEU A 971 -40.71 -2.28 -5.54
N VAL A 972 -39.59 -2.79 -6.01
CA VAL A 972 -39.44 -4.20 -6.41
C VAL A 972 -38.86 -4.98 -5.23
N LEU A 973 -39.70 -5.78 -4.59
CA LEU A 973 -39.32 -6.57 -3.42
C LEU A 973 -38.80 -7.94 -3.86
N ARG A 974 -37.55 -8.24 -3.53
CA ARG A 974 -36.88 -9.51 -3.86
C ARG A 974 -36.30 -10.15 -2.58
N PRO A 975 -37.15 -10.58 -1.61
CA PRO A 975 -36.64 -11.22 -0.40
C PRO A 975 -36.04 -12.60 -0.69
N PRO A 976 -35.17 -13.14 0.20
CA PRO A 976 -34.68 -14.52 0.07
C PRO A 976 -35.78 -15.51 0.46
N LEU A 977 -36.48 -16.02 -0.54
CA LEU A 977 -37.55 -16.98 -0.36
C LEU A 977 -37.01 -18.43 -0.31
N PRO A 978 -37.46 -19.26 0.64
CA PRO A 978 -36.99 -20.67 0.76
C PRO A 978 -37.44 -21.58 -0.37
N ALA A 979 -38.49 -21.18 -1.11
CA ALA A 979 -39.07 -21.85 -2.27
C ALA A 979 -39.80 -20.79 -3.13
N PRO A 980 -40.23 -21.10 -4.35
CA PRO A 980 -41.01 -20.19 -5.17
C PRO A 980 -42.23 -19.63 -4.45
N LEU A 981 -42.53 -18.35 -4.73
CA LEU A 981 -43.68 -17.65 -4.16
C LEU A 981 -44.98 -18.27 -4.66
N ARG A 982 -45.86 -18.67 -3.73
CA ARG A 982 -47.16 -19.30 -4.01
C ARG A 982 -48.34 -18.40 -3.69
N ALA A 983 -48.22 -17.60 -2.63
CA ALA A 983 -49.28 -16.68 -2.23
C ALA A 983 -48.63 -15.44 -1.58
N LEU A 984 -49.32 -14.34 -1.74
CA LEU A 984 -48.91 -13.05 -1.23
C LEU A 984 -50.09 -12.32 -0.58
N THR A 985 -49.92 -11.77 0.60
CA THR A 985 -50.86 -10.81 1.19
C THR A 985 -50.21 -9.50 1.47
N VAL A 986 -50.91 -8.40 1.21
CA VAL A 986 -50.44 -7.03 1.51
C VAL A 986 -51.50 -6.37 2.38
N ASN A 987 -51.11 -5.93 3.57
CA ASN A 987 -52.04 -5.36 4.57
C ASN A 987 -53.28 -6.25 4.81
N GLY A 988 -53.05 -7.61 4.82
CA GLY A 988 -54.12 -8.62 4.99
C GLY A 988 -54.94 -8.93 3.75
N ILE A 989 -54.69 -8.29 2.61
CA ILE A 989 -55.40 -8.49 1.36
C ILE A 989 -54.58 -9.38 0.42
N ALA A 990 -55.15 -10.46 -0.10
CA ALA A 990 -54.49 -11.33 -1.07
C ALA A 990 -54.16 -10.61 -2.38
N ARG A 991 -52.98 -10.92 -2.93
CA ARG A 991 -52.52 -10.44 -4.23
C ARG A 991 -52.25 -11.59 -5.17
N HIS A 992 -52.39 -11.34 -6.47
CA HIS A 992 -52.20 -12.33 -7.53
C HIS A 992 -51.24 -11.80 -8.64
N ASP A 993 -50.83 -10.56 -8.54
CA ASP A 993 -49.96 -9.82 -9.45
C ASP A 993 -48.47 -9.95 -9.02
N PHE A 994 -47.94 -11.16 -8.85
CA PHE A 994 -46.55 -11.44 -8.43
C PHE A 994 -45.91 -12.50 -9.33
N ASP A 995 -44.57 -12.50 -9.42
CA ASP A 995 -43.81 -13.60 -10.01
C ASP A 995 -43.32 -14.60 -8.93
N GLN A 996 -42.53 -15.61 -9.34
CA GLN A 996 -42.06 -16.67 -8.43
C GLN A 996 -41.05 -16.16 -7.36
N ALA A 997 -40.45 -15.00 -7.53
CA ALA A 997 -39.34 -14.50 -6.70
C ALA A 997 -39.50 -13.05 -6.23
N SER A 998 -40.47 -12.31 -6.79
CA SER A 998 -40.59 -10.88 -6.52
C SER A 998 -42.03 -10.37 -6.58
N TRP A 999 -42.25 -9.20 -6.03
CA TRP A 999 -43.50 -8.45 -6.13
C TRP A 999 -43.19 -6.93 -6.18
N ARG A 1000 -44.06 -6.19 -6.93
CA ARG A 1000 -43.92 -4.75 -7.08
C ARG A 1000 -44.96 -4.00 -6.22
N CYS A 1001 -44.48 -3.16 -5.30
CA CYS A 1001 -45.30 -2.40 -4.37
C CYS A 1001 -45.47 -0.93 -4.84
N HIS A 1002 -46.73 -0.45 -4.87
CA HIS A 1002 -47.08 0.91 -5.26
C HIS A 1002 -47.78 1.69 -4.13
N ALA A 1003 -47.77 1.24 -2.90
CA ALA A 1003 -48.39 1.94 -1.77
C ALA A 1003 -47.63 1.68 -0.47
N LEU A 1004 -47.45 2.70 0.37
CA LEU A 1004 -46.83 2.66 1.67
C LEU A 1004 -47.76 3.28 2.74
N PRO A 1005 -47.66 2.83 4.00
CA PRO A 1005 -46.87 1.69 4.49
C PRO A 1005 -47.40 0.34 4.00
N ALA A 1006 -46.55 -0.66 3.88
CA ALA A 1006 -46.93 -1.98 3.40
C ALA A 1006 -46.45 -3.09 4.36
N HIS A 1007 -47.40 -3.90 4.82
CA HIS A 1007 -47.13 -5.13 5.54
C HIS A 1007 -47.37 -6.31 4.62
N ILE A 1008 -46.32 -7.04 4.26
CA ILE A 1008 -46.32 -8.08 3.23
C ILE A 1008 -45.99 -9.42 3.88
N VAL A 1009 -46.78 -10.45 3.57
CA VAL A 1009 -46.44 -11.83 3.94
C VAL A 1009 -46.34 -12.65 2.64
N PHE A 1010 -45.15 -13.12 2.39
CA PHE A 1010 -44.79 -14.04 1.31
C PHE A 1010 -44.98 -15.46 1.79
N VAL A 1011 -45.76 -16.28 1.06
CA VAL A 1011 -45.97 -17.70 1.33
C VAL A 1011 -45.36 -18.53 0.21
N CYS A 1012 -44.43 -19.38 0.55
CA CYS A 1012 -43.62 -20.17 -0.38
C CYS A 1012 -44.02 -21.65 -0.36
N GLY A 1013 -43.72 -22.40 -1.40
CA GLY A 1013 -43.94 -23.82 -1.51
C GLY A 1013 -44.17 -24.27 -2.94
N ASP A 1014 -44.15 -25.61 -3.16
CA ASP A 1014 -44.48 -26.15 -4.46
C ASP A 1014 -45.93 -25.83 -4.82
N GLN A 1015 -46.15 -25.50 -6.10
CA GLN A 1015 -47.55 -25.38 -6.57
C GLN A 1015 -48.22 -26.77 -6.43
N PRO A 1016 -49.46 -26.85 -5.96
CA PRO A 1016 -50.18 -28.11 -5.80
C PRO A 1016 -50.45 -28.83 -7.12
#